data_9d40ecb62f7fdeb3edb84f8f40adf649
#
_entry.id   9d40ecb62f7fdeb3edb84f8f40adf649
#
_cell.length_a   1.000
_cell.length_b   1.000
_cell.length_c   1.000
_cell.angle_alpha   90.00
_cell.angle_beta   90.00
_cell.angle_gamma   90.00
#
_symmetry.space_group_name_H-M   'P 1'
#
loop_
_entity.id
_entity.type
_entity.pdbx_description
1 polymer ?
#
loop_
_entity_poly.entity_id
_entity_poly.type
_entity_poly.pdbx_seq_one_letter_code
_entity_poly.pdbx_strand_id
1 'polypeptide(L)'
;MARLDRGWVAVAFTLLLVVSMAGPAVASGPAEPTETAGHADGAAAVASETANLTQTDDDIVRTNRYALTPDRPGSVRVTLTYELPDRVRSLETALVDDGTVTGTDGFDRVNASTYEWDESTSAPSITVRYNPNETTTRTGPEAADGRYLFADAGEWALFRQFRTNIRYSYTGSEPGFERRARTAGPGAVGDRMVYLGEVTTTERSQNGQTFRLVVPEAAEMSESPDAILDSLTNASRSLRIGDRDADVVVFAAPTDRVEWGVRGLATGDAEFWARDFERLDEPDNVWLHEYVHTRQAFETTSETKWLTEATAQYYAAALTLEQERIDFDAFRRELALGERSTYDDVVLSDPSTWTANANYVKGALAAGRLDLTLRAATDQSGTLERVVREINGGDAPVTQTEFLDAVGATGGADARTRAAEITATSEPLSMWNQRTHSRLFGVLPAQVSYALPNATDGYRADGPYRNDNVSATPVRLATGEELTVDTVVSNTGGEAGAYNATLTVDGRVVTSASGQIGAESERTVPLSHTFERAGEYTVGAGEETVTVVVEKPAQPTVSGVAVDSERVRAGDSAVVTATVRNDAAVPANGSVAFTRDGETVTRRGVTLAPGASTELSATVELPTAGTVRLGAGAADPVAVTVVAPTGTPTPGSSGGSGPGFTASLAVLAVLTALLARRR
;
A
#
# COMPACT_ATOMS: atom_id res chain seq x y z
N MET A 1 37.98 -21.43 9.00
CA MET A 1 37.22 -21.04 10.21
C MET A 1 36.97 -19.56 10.14
N ALA A 2 35.82 -19.17 9.66
CA ALA A 2 35.29 -17.81 9.78
C ALA A 2 33.78 -17.93 9.62
N ARG A 3 33.04 -17.60 10.67
CA ARG A 3 31.58 -17.55 10.70
C ARG A 3 31.15 -16.31 9.94
N LEU A 4 30.28 -16.48 8.95
CA LEU A 4 29.56 -15.41 8.29
C LEU A 4 28.34 -15.08 9.16
N ASP A 5 28.33 -13.87 9.71
CA ASP A 5 27.20 -13.24 10.38
C ASP A 5 26.09 -12.98 9.38
N ARG A 6 24.89 -13.40 9.73
CA ARG A 6 23.65 -13.06 9.02
C ARG A 6 23.32 -11.61 9.35
N GLY A 7 23.53 -10.72 8.38
CA GLY A 7 23.04 -9.34 8.44
C GLY A 7 21.52 -9.31 8.46
N TRP A 8 20.98 -8.75 9.51
CA TRP A 8 19.60 -8.29 9.59
C TRP A 8 19.45 -7.11 8.63
N VAL A 9 18.60 -7.27 7.62
CA VAL A 9 18.10 -6.12 6.86
C VAL A 9 17.10 -5.43 7.79
N ALA A 10 17.56 -4.40 8.46
CA ALA A 10 16.69 -3.44 9.11
C ALA A 10 16.04 -2.65 7.97
N VAL A 11 14.77 -2.93 7.69
CA VAL A 11 13.91 -2.02 6.93
C VAL A 11 13.76 -0.78 7.79
N ALA A 12 14.52 0.26 7.48
CA ALA A 12 14.34 1.59 8.05
C ALA A 12 13.04 2.13 7.44
N PHE A 13 11.93 2.03 8.17
CA PHE A 13 10.74 2.83 7.91
C PHE A 13 11.14 4.29 8.17
N THR A 14 11.35 5.04 7.11
CA THR A 14 11.51 6.49 7.17
C THR A 14 10.10 7.05 7.44
N LEU A 15 9.83 7.43 8.69
CA LEU A 15 8.64 8.18 9.05
C LEU A 15 8.77 9.57 8.43
N LEU A 16 8.10 9.78 7.32
CA LEU A 16 8.12 11.05 6.58
C LEU A 16 7.10 12.02 7.20
N LEU A 17 7.60 13.18 7.58
CA LEU A 17 6.83 14.25 8.19
C LEU A 17 5.87 14.90 7.21
N VAL A 18 4.60 14.92 7.54
CA VAL A 18 3.59 15.80 6.95
C VAL A 18 3.44 17.02 7.86
N VAL A 19 3.42 18.19 7.30
CA VAL A 19 3.39 19.45 8.06
C VAL A 19 2.31 20.37 7.54
N SER A 20 1.39 20.71 8.43
CA SER A 20 0.56 21.90 8.29
C SER A 20 1.24 23.10 8.96
N MET A 21 1.29 24.20 8.28
CA MET A 21 1.56 25.49 8.89
C MET A 21 0.24 26.24 9.06
N ALA A 22 -0.41 26.06 10.20
CA ALA A 22 -1.12 27.19 10.77
C ALA A 22 -0.05 28.27 10.99
N GLY A 23 -0.12 29.38 10.25
CA GLY A 23 0.89 30.42 10.29
C GLY A 23 1.14 30.86 11.73
N PRO A 24 2.38 31.18 12.13
CA PRO A 24 2.62 31.68 13.45
C PRO A 24 1.83 32.99 13.61
N ALA A 25 0.91 33.00 14.58
CA ALA A 25 0.41 34.25 15.10
C ALA A 25 1.65 35.03 15.60
N VAL A 26 2.03 36.05 14.87
CA VAL A 26 3.00 37.03 15.40
C VAL A 26 2.30 37.71 16.56
N ALA A 27 2.71 37.36 17.76
CA ALA A 27 2.31 38.11 18.94
C ALA A 27 2.81 39.55 18.81
N SER A 28 1.95 40.40 18.28
CA SER A 28 2.12 41.85 18.36
C SER A 28 1.67 42.27 19.75
N GLY A 29 2.60 42.82 20.51
CA GLY A 29 2.31 43.48 21.77
C GLY A 29 1.26 44.61 21.61
N PRO A 30 0.63 45.05 22.69
CA PRO A 30 -0.50 45.96 22.63
C PRO A 30 -0.08 47.31 22.02
N ALA A 31 -0.56 47.57 20.81
CA ALA A 31 -0.55 48.90 20.24
C ALA A 31 -1.89 49.58 20.53
N GLU A 32 -1.83 50.78 21.06
CA GLU A 32 -2.99 51.62 21.30
C GLU A 32 -3.84 51.81 20.04
N PRO A 33 -5.17 51.95 20.15
CA PRO A 33 -6.08 52.02 19.03
C PRO A 33 -5.92 53.34 18.27
N THR A 34 -5.27 53.31 17.13
CA THR A 34 -5.46 54.30 16.09
C THR A 34 -6.58 53.82 15.19
N GLU A 35 -7.61 54.64 14.98
CA GLU A 35 -8.73 54.39 14.08
C GLU A 35 -8.21 53.94 12.71
N THR A 36 -8.33 52.67 12.44
CA THR A 36 -7.96 52.07 11.16
C THR A 36 -9.22 51.86 10.33
N ALA A 37 -9.22 52.43 9.14
CA ALA A 37 -10.18 52.12 8.10
C ALA A 37 -10.24 50.59 7.85
N GLY A 38 -11.47 50.06 7.76
CA GLY A 38 -11.87 48.69 7.81
C GLY A 38 -10.96 47.67 7.14
N HIS A 39 -10.69 46.61 7.88
CA HIS A 39 -10.28 45.34 7.30
C HIS A 39 -11.50 44.70 6.67
N ALA A 40 -11.57 44.66 5.34
CA ALA A 40 -12.47 43.77 4.65
C ALA A 40 -11.70 42.48 4.36
N ASP A 41 -11.93 41.43 5.16
CA ASP A 41 -11.64 40.06 4.76
C ASP A 41 -12.57 39.71 3.60
N GLY A 42 -12.05 39.87 2.37
CA GLY A 42 -12.75 39.50 1.15
C GLY A 42 -12.20 38.20 0.62
N ALA A 43 -13.05 37.19 0.54
CA ALA A 43 -12.77 35.92 -0.13
C ALA A 43 -12.18 36.16 -1.52
N ALA A 44 -11.01 35.58 -1.78
CA ALA A 44 -10.34 35.67 -3.07
C ALA A 44 -11.10 34.88 -4.13
N ALA A 45 -11.59 35.58 -5.15
CA ALA A 45 -12.15 34.94 -6.34
C ALA A 45 -11.00 34.38 -7.19
N VAL A 46 -11.05 33.06 -7.41
CA VAL A 46 -10.24 32.38 -8.42
C VAL A 46 -10.68 32.87 -9.79
N ALA A 47 -9.75 33.36 -10.59
CA ALA A 47 -10.05 33.79 -11.95
C ALA A 47 -10.36 32.58 -12.84
N SER A 48 -11.60 32.11 -12.79
CA SER A 48 -12.24 31.39 -13.88
C SER A 48 -12.89 32.45 -14.78
N GLU A 49 -12.66 32.35 -16.08
CA GLU A 49 -13.23 33.24 -17.12
C GLU A 49 -14.75 33.06 -17.28
N THR A 50 -15.52 33.01 -16.20
CA THR A 50 -17.01 33.13 -16.26
C THR A 50 -17.59 33.44 -14.89
N ALA A 51 -17.20 34.54 -14.28
CA ALA A 51 -18.08 35.18 -13.32
C ALA A 51 -18.24 36.63 -13.78
N ASN A 52 -19.38 36.93 -14.38
CA ASN A 52 -19.92 38.30 -14.44
C ASN A 52 -20.18 38.77 -13.00
N LEU A 53 -19.14 39.05 -12.27
CA LEU A 53 -19.22 39.96 -11.14
C LEU A 53 -19.40 41.33 -11.76
N THR A 54 -20.51 41.99 -11.46
CA THR A 54 -20.70 43.40 -11.76
C THR A 54 -19.55 44.16 -11.09
N GLN A 55 -18.48 44.40 -11.86
CA GLN A 55 -17.41 45.30 -11.50
C GLN A 55 -18.06 46.64 -11.21
N THR A 56 -18.07 47.05 -9.94
CA THR A 56 -18.37 48.43 -9.64
C THR A 56 -17.09 49.19 -9.92
N ASP A 57 -17.11 50.17 -10.82
CA ASP A 57 -15.97 51.07 -11.10
C ASP A 57 -15.50 51.84 -9.84
N ASP A 58 -15.97 51.44 -8.70
CA ASP A 58 -15.87 52.08 -7.40
C ASP A 58 -14.86 51.43 -6.43
N ASP A 59 -14.25 50.29 -6.77
CA ASP A 59 -13.33 49.58 -5.86
C ASP A 59 -11.85 49.79 -6.26
N ILE A 60 -10.97 49.80 -5.26
CA ILE A 60 -9.52 49.72 -5.50
C ILE A 60 -9.21 48.26 -5.87
N VAL A 61 -8.68 48.04 -7.07
CA VAL A 61 -8.27 46.69 -7.51
C VAL A 61 -6.77 46.61 -7.55
N ARG A 62 -6.16 45.68 -6.80
CA ARG A 62 -4.74 45.39 -6.90
C ARG A 62 -4.52 44.08 -7.65
N THR A 63 -3.84 44.11 -8.77
CA THR A 63 -3.42 42.92 -9.51
C THR A 63 -1.93 42.64 -9.30
N ASN A 64 -1.63 41.46 -8.76
CA ASN A 64 -0.27 40.92 -8.67
C ASN A 64 0.01 40.07 -9.89
N ARG A 65 1.01 40.41 -10.70
CA ARG A 65 1.41 39.63 -11.87
C ARG A 65 2.79 39.02 -11.67
N TYR A 66 2.88 37.70 -11.57
CA TYR A 66 4.11 36.95 -11.28
C TYR A 66 4.80 36.47 -12.54
N ALA A 67 6.14 36.47 -12.54
CA ALA A 67 6.96 36.01 -13.65
C ALA A 67 8.23 35.32 -13.14
N LEU A 68 8.62 34.20 -13.78
CA LEU A 68 9.93 33.60 -13.61
C LEU A 68 11.04 34.55 -14.08
N THR A 69 12.23 34.43 -13.49
CA THR A 69 13.46 35.01 -13.96
C THR A 69 14.48 33.89 -14.21
N PRO A 70 14.37 33.13 -15.33
CA PRO A 70 15.14 31.89 -15.54
C PRO A 70 16.66 32.10 -15.48
N ASP A 71 17.16 33.29 -15.85
CA ASP A 71 18.57 33.64 -15.76
C ASP A 71 19.07 33.82 -14.30
N ARG A 72 18.18 33.77 -13.33
CA ARG A 72 18.46 34.01 -11.91
C ARG A 72 17.61 33.10 -11.02
N PRO A 73 17.90 31.78 -10.95
CA PRO A 73 17.23 30.87 -10.03
C PRO A 73 17.28 31.39 -8.58
N GLY A 74 16.20 31.19 -7.82
CA GLY A 74 16.02 31.79 -6.50
C GLY A 74 15.54 33.25 -6.57
N SER A 75 14.99 33.67 -7.71
CA SER A 75 14.47 35.04 -7.87
C SER A 75 13.28 35.06 -8.82
N VAL A 76 12.15 35.54 -8.34
CA VAL A 76 10.95 35.81 -9.14
C VAL A 76 10.65 37.29 -9.18
N ARG A 77 9.82 37.69 -10.13
CA ARG A 77 9.37 39.08 -10.27
C ARG A 77 7.87 39.15 -10.08
N VAL A 78 7.41 40.11 -9.30
CA VAL A 78 6.01 40.49 -9.20
C VAL A 78 5.83 41.94 -9.63
N THR A 79 4.81 42.22 -10.45
CA THR A 79 4.34 43.56 -10.75
C THR A 79 3.00 43.76 -10.07
N LEU A 80 2.96 44.71 -9.14
CA LEU A 80 1.76 45.13 -8.40
C LEU A 80 1.17 46.29 -9.16
N THR A 81 -0.02 46.16 -9.75
CA THR A 81 -0.74 47.23 -10.45
C THR A 81 -2.00 47.53 -9.68
N TYR A 82 -2.27 48.80 -9.44
CA TYR A 82 -3.47 49.28 -8.77
C TYR A 82 -4.37 49.96 -9.80
N GLU A 83 -5.67 49.71 -9.74
CA GLU A 83 -6.71 50.45 -10.45
C GLU A 83 -7.42 51.28 -9.39
N LEU A 84 -7.35 52.61 -9.50
CA LEU A 84 -7.81 53.55 -8.49
C LEU A 84 -9.07 54.30 -8.94
N PRO A 85 -10.20 54.21 -8.23
CA PRO A 85 -11.37 55.04 -8.47
C PRO A 85 -11.08 56.55 -8.26
N ASP A 86 -11.81 57.41 -8.96
CA ASP A 86 -11.65 58.87 -8.89
C ASP A 86 -11.80 59.46 -7.45
N ARG A 87 -12.47 58.71 -6.56
CA ARG A 87 -12.66 59.17 -5.17
C ARG A 87 -11.47 58.89 -4.25
N VAL A 88 -10.49 58.08 -4.65
CA VAL A 88 -9.24 57.86 -3.93
C VAL A 88 -8.40 59.14 -4.03
N ARG A 89 -7.85 59.57 -2.92
CA ARG A 89 -7.05 60.82 -2.81
C ARG A 89 -5.59 60.54 -2.51
N SER A 90 -5.28 59.46 -1.83
CA SER A 90 -3.91 59.01 -1.64
C SER A 90 -3.87 57.48 -1.55
N LEU A 91 -2.77 56.90 -1.94
CA LEU A 91 -2.48 55.47 -1.76
C LEU A 91 -0.99 55.34 -1.34
N GLU A 92 -0.78 54.69 -0.22
CA GLU A 92 0.55 54.27 0.24
C GLU A 92 0.62 52.74 0.20
N THR A 93 1.69 52.19 -0.36
CA THR A 93 1.97 50.76 -0.39
C THR A 93 3.28 50.46 0.32
N ALA A 94 3.22 49.62 1.35
CA ALA A 94 4.39 49.12 2.06
C ALA A 94 4.65 47.66 1.74
N LEU A 95 5.85 47.33 1.26
CA LEU A 95 6.28 45.96 1.00
C LEU A 95 6.52 45.27 2.36
N VAL A 96 5.90 44.12 2.58
CA VAL A 96 6.08 43.28 3.78
C VAL A 96 7.22 42.29 3.56
N ASP A 97 7.26 41.66 2.41
CA ASP A 97 8.30 40.72 2.08
C ASP A 97 9.54 41.47 1.51
N ASP A 98 10.72 40.92 1.81
CA ASP A 98 11.97 41.48 1.31
C ASP A 98 12.06 41.39 -0.20
N GLY A 99 12.38 42.51 -0.85
CA GLY A 99 12.50 42.56 -2.29
C GLY A 99 13.25 43.79 -2.80
N THR A 100 13.70 43.73 -4.03
CA THR A 100 14.31 44.85 -4.72
C THR A 100 13.34 45.44 -5.73
N VAL A 101 12.91 46.67 -5.53
CA VAL A 101 12.09 47.36 -6.52
C VAL A 101 12.96 47.66 -7.74
N THR A 102 12.50 47.21 -8.92
CA THR A 102 13.19 47.33 -10.20
C THR A 102 12.53 48.35 -11.13
N GLY A 103 11.35 48.84 -10.79
CA GLY A 103 10.62 49.86 -11.53
C GLY A 103 9.38 50.31 -10.80
N THR A 104 9.02 51.58 -10.98
CA THR A 104 7.78 52.19 -10.50
C THR A 104 7.17 53.00 -11.65
N ASP A 105 5.87 53.09 -11.69
CA ASP A 105 5.09 53.97 -12.54
C ASP A 105 3.96 54.54 -11.68
N GLY A 106 3.86 55.87 -11.57
CA GLY A 106 2.87 56.54 -10.70
C GLY A 106 3.13 56.37 -9.20
N PHE A 107 4.35 56.01 -8.78
CA PHE A 107 4.74 55.92 -7.37
C PHE A 107 6.05 56.61 -7.06
N ASP A 108 6.06 57.44 -6.07
CA ASP A 108 7.24 58.00 -5.44
C ASP A 108 7.69 57.16 -4.23
N ARG A 109 9.00 57.01 -4.07
CA ARG A 109 9.58 56.29 -2.95
C ARG A 109 9.62 57.14 -1.68
N VAL A 110 8.92 56.71 -0.62
CA VAL A 110 8.93 57.40 0.70
C VAL A 110 10.11 56.93 1.56
N ASN A 111 10.32 55.57 1.63
CA ASN A 111 11.43 55.00 2.38
C ASN A 111 11.91 53.68 1.76
N ALA A 112 12.59 52.83 2.49
CA ALA A 112 13.17 51.59 1.99
C ALA A 112 12.12 50.61 1.40
N SER A 113 10.94 50.55 2.00
CA SER A 113 9.86 49.59 1.66
C SER A 113 8.53 50.26 1.34
N THR A 114 8.40 51.60 1.49
CA THR A 114 7.13 52.32 1.33
C THR A 114 7.16 53.23 0.11
N TYR A 115 6.08 53.21 -0.64
CA TYR A 115 5.84 53.96 -1.87
C TYR A 115 4.49 54.66 -1.79
N GLU A 116 4.43 55.92 -2.22
CA GLU A 116 3.23 56.75 -2.25
C GLU A 116 2.84 57.07 -3.70
N TRP A 117 1.56 56.97 -4.02
CA TRP A 117 1.01 57.34 -5.32
C TRP A 117 1.20 58.83 -5.59
N ASP A 118 1.80 59.18 -6.73
CA ASP A 118 2.12 60.52 -7.14
C ASP A 118 1.01 61.25 -7.91
N GLU A 119 -0.18 60.60 -8.02
CA GLU A 119 -1.38 61.09 -8.72
C GLU A 119 -1.20 61.22 -10.25
N SER A 120 -0.08 60.80 -10.84
CA SER A 120 0.21 60.94 -12.26
C SER A 120 -0.59 59.99 -13.16
N THR A 121 -1.08 58.90 -12.59
CA THR A 121 -1.89 57.88 -13.29
C THR A 121 -2.92 57.25 -12.32
N SER A 122 -4.06 56.83 -12.84
CA SER A 122 -5.07 56.06 -12.09
C SER A 122 -4.74 54.55 -12.00
N ALA A 123 -3.66 54.13 -12.68
CA ALA A 123 -3.19 52.74 -12.68
C ALA A 123 -1.71 52.61 -12.27
N PRO A 124 -1.31 53.11 -11.08
CA PRO A 124 0.09 53.07 -10.66
C PRO A 124 0.58 51.63 -10.44
N SER A 125 1.89 51.43 -10.68
CA SER A 125 2.48 50.10 -10.52
C SER A 125 3.88 50.10 -9.89
N ILE A 126 4.19 48.98 -9.19
CA ILE A 126 5.51 48.72 -8.62
C ILE A 126 5.96 47.33 -9.09
N THR A 127 7.17 47.25 -9.66
CA THR A 127 7.77 45.95 -10.00
C THR A 127 8.86 45.60 -9.00
N VAL A 128 8.70 44.46 -8.35
CA VAL A 128 9.61 43.95 -7.32
C VAL A 128 10.22 42.63 -7.79
N ARG A 129 11.50 42.47 -7.54
CA ARG A 129 12.20 41.19 -7.65
C ARG A 129 12.53 40.71 -6.25
N TYR A 130 12.19 39.47 -5.91
CA TYR A 130 12.40 38.91 -4.57
C TYR A 130 12.79 37.43 -4.65
N ASN A 131 13.34 36.90 -3.54
CA ASN A 131 13.60 35.49 -3.37
C ASN A 131 12.33 34.81 -2.84
N PRO A 132 11.69 33.89 -3.60
CA PRO A 132 10.47 33.22 -3.15
C PRO A 132 10.74 31.98 -2.31
N ASN A 133 12.02 31.58 -2.14
CA ASN A 133 12.37 30.35 -1.42
C ASN A 133 12.12 30.51 0.08
N GLU A 134 11.36 29.59 0.62
CA GLU A 134 11.20 29.41 2.07
C GLU A 134 11.81 28.07 2.48
N THR A 135 12.60 28.08 3.55
CA THR A 135 13.22 26.87 4.09
C THR A 135 12.64 26.55 5.46
N THR A 136 12.52 25.25 5.75
CA THR A 136 12.14 24.82 7.10
C THR A 136 13.24 25.16 8.10
N THR A 137 12.83 25.63 9.27
CA THR A 137 13.71 25.85 10.42
C THR A 137 13.42 24.84 11.53
N ARG A 138 12.62 23.81 11.26
CA ARG A 138 12.21 22.84 12.25
C ARG A 138 13.38 22.01 12.75
N THR A 139 13.48 21.90 14.07
CA THR A 139 14.50 21.14 14.78
C THR A 139 13.89 20.33 15.91
N GLY A 140 14.62 19.36 16.44
CA GLY A 140 14.15 18.52 17.54
C GLY A 140 13.13 17.47 17.10
N PRO A 141 12.09 17.21 17.93
CA PRO A 141 11.12 16.16 17.64
C PRO A 141 10.30 16.36 16.35
N GLU A 142 10.23 17.59 15.86
CA GLU A 142 9.50 17.99 14.66
C GLU A 142 10.47 18.34 13.50
N ALA A 143 11.68 17.76 13.48
CA ALA A 143 12.67 18.03 12.43
C ALA A 143 12.13 17.63 11.06
N ALA A 144 12.42 18.46 10.05
CA ALA A 144 12.05 18.22 8.67
C ALA A 144 13.03 17.28 7.97
N ASP A 145 12.56 16.52 6.97
CA ASP A 145 13.39 15.58 6.20
C ASP A 145 14.26 16.25 5.15
N GLY A 146 13.84 17.39 4.65
CA GLY A 146 14.52 18.16 3.62
C GLY A 146 14.66 19.62 4.01
N ARG A 147 14.78 20.48 3.01
CA ARG A 147 15.13 21.89 3.21
C ARG A 147 14.00 22.87 2.88
N TYR A 148 13.29 22.66 1.78
CA TYR A 148 12.40 23.66 1.22
C TYR A 148 10.94 23.43 1.60
N LEU A 149 10.22 24.51 1.89
CA LEU A 149 8.76 24.59 1.96
C LEU A 149 8.20 25.18 0.66
N PHE A 150 8.93 26.16 0.09
CA PHE A 150 8.67 26.78 -1.20
C PHE A 150 9.99 26.96 -1.93
N ALA A 151 9.98 26.78 -3.25
CA ALA A 151 11.20 26.79 -4.04
C ALA A 151 11.01 27.35 -5.46
N ASP A 152 12.03 28.05 -5.93
CA ASP A 152 12.28 28.37 -7.32
C ASP A 152 13.39 27.46 -7.84
N ALA A 153 13.05 26.56 -8.76
CA ALA A 153 13.96 25.62 -9.42
C ALA A 153 14.51 26.18 -10.77
N GLY A 154 14.20 27.43 -11.10
CA GLY A 154 14.65 28.14 -12.29
C GLY A 154 13.71 27.98 -13.48
N GLU A 155 13.37 26.76 -13.89
CA GLU A 155 12.41 26.47 -14.96
C GLU A 155 10.96 26.49 -14.47
N TRP A 156 10.77 26.30 -13.20
CA TRP A 156 9.49 26.41 -12.50
C TRP A 156 9.69 26.93 -11.06
N ALA A 157 8.63 27.43 -10.44
CA ALA A 157 8.65 27.86 -9.05
C ALA A 157 7.29 27.60 -8.40
N LEU A 158 7.29 27.09 -7.14
CA LEU A 158 6.13 27.00 -6.26
C LEU A 158 6.40 27.85 -5.02
N PHE A 159 5.58 28.86 -4.74
CA PHE A 159 5.88 29.84 -3.68
C PHE A 159 4.62 30.57 -3.20
N ARG A 160 4.75 31.24 -2.05
CA ARG A 160 3.69 32.10 -1.49
C ARG A 160 3.60 33.43 -2.23
N GLN A 161 2.38 33.94 -2.36
CA GLN A 161 2.12 35.26 -2.92
C GLN A 161 2.85 36.35 -2.13
N PHE A 162 3.38 37.34 -2.84
CA PHE A 162 4.07 38.49 -2.28
C PHE A 162 3.13 39.38 -1.48
N ARG A 163 3.51 39.75 -0.24
CA ARG A 163 2.68 40.49 0.71
C ARG A 163 3.00 41.96 0.74
N THR A 164 1.95 42.75 0.82
CA THR A 164 2.04 44.22 1.00
C THR A 164 0.95 44.69 1.94
N ASN A 165 1.21 45.78 2.64
CA ASN A 165 0.19 46.55 3.35
C ASN A 165 -0.12 47.81 2.55
N ILE A 166 -1.38 48.26 2.57
CA ILE A 166 -1.81 49.51 1.94
C ILE A 166 -2.49 50.43 2.94
N ARG A 167 -2.35 51.73 2.69
CA ARG A 167 -3.13 52.78 3.31
C ARG A 167 -3.65 53.66 2.21
N TYR A 168 -4.88 54.10 2.32
CA TYR A 168 -5.49 55.01 1.35
C TYR A 168 -6.44 55.98 2.03
N SER A 169 -6.64 57.13 1.36
CA SER A 169 -7.68 58.10 1.76
C SER A 169 -8.63 58.35 0.60
N TYR A 170 -9.85 58.70 0.88
CA TYR A 170 -10.91 58.84 -0.12
C TYR A 170 -11.87 59.98 0.24
N THR A 171 -12.72 60.35 -0.74
CA THR A 171 -13.85 61.27 -0.56
C THR A 171 -15.16 60.57 -0.85
N GLY A 172 -16.19 60.82 -0.02
CA GLY A 172 -17.49 60.16 -0.17
C GLY A 172 -17.56 58.82 0.55
N SER A 173 -18.15 57.81 -0.08
CA SER A 173 -18.19 56.44 0.44
C SER A 173 -16.83 55.73 0.36
N GLU A 174 -16.54 54.85 1.31
CA GLU A 174 -15.35 54.04 1.32
C GLU A 174 -15.33 53.11 0.08
N PRO A 175 -14.22 53.07 -0.68
CA PRO A 175 -14.06 52.10 -1.75
C PRO A 175 -13.82 50.69 -1.18
N GLY A 176 -14.35 49.65 -1.83
CA GLY A 176 -13.92 48.28 -1.59
C GLY A 176 -12.47 48.08 -2.01
N PHE A 177 -11.87 46.97 -1.53
CA PHE A 177 -10.53 46.58 -1.93
C PHE A 177 -10.53 45.14 -2.45
N GLU A 178 -10.20 44.97 -3.73
CA GLU A 178 -10.10 43.67 -4.39
C GLU A 178 -8.63 43.30 -4.66
N ARG A 179 -8.27 42.05 -4.38
CA ARG A 179 -6.95 41.47 -4.72
C ARG A 179 -7.13 40.47 -5.86
N ARG A 180 -6.29 40.62 -6.89
CA ARG A 180 -6.21 39.70 -8.00
C ARG A 180 -4.77 39.23 -8.14
N ALA A 181 -4.57 37.96 -8.49
CA ALA A 181 -3.26 37.45 -8.82
C ALA A 181 -3.31 36.70 -10.15
N ARG A 182 -2.23 36.80 -10.93
CA ARG A 182 -2.09 36.12 -12.22
C ARG A 182 -0.63 35.86 -12.55
N THR A 183 -0.38 34.93 -13.43
CA THR A 183 0.94 34.64 -13.99
C THR A 183 1.19 35.44 -15.26
N ALA A 184 2.45 35.74 -15.56
CA ALA A 184 2.85 36.41 -16.77
C ALA A 184 3.02 35.47 -17.96
N GLY A 185 3.23 34.20 -17.73
CA GLY A 185 3.36 33.09 -18.64
C GLY A 185 2.56 31.89 -18.11
N PRO A 186 2.89 30.67 -18.53
CA PRO A 186 2.28 29.47 -18.00
C PRO A 186 2.39 29.39 -16.48
N GLY A 187 1.35 28.85 -15.83
CA GLY A 187 1.30 28.68 -14.38
C GLY A 187 -0.11 28.69 -13.85
N ALA A 188 -0.22 28.59 -12.53
CA ALA A 188 -1.48 28.62 -11.80
C ALA A 188 -1.36 29.48 -10.54
N VAL A 189 -2.48 30.04 -10.12
CA VAL A 189 -2.60 30.86 -8.91
C VAL A 189 -3.68 30.26 -8.02
N GLY A 190 -3.34 30.05 -6.76
CA GLY A 190 -4.26 29.76 -5.66
C GLY A 190 -4.57 31.01 -4.84
N ASP A 191 -5.13 30.81 -3.66
CA ASP A 191 -5.41 31.94 -2.74
C ASP A 191 -4.11 32.56 -2.21
N ARG A 192 -3.17 31.74 -1.74
CA ARG A 192 -1.91 32.16 -1.13
C ARG A 192 -0.67 31.70 -1.89
N MET A 193 -0.82 30.70 -2.78
CA MET A 193 0.29 30.12 -3.54
C MET A 193 0.24 30.48 -5.01
N VAL A 194 1.40 30.42 -5.65
CA VAL A 194 1.58 30.56 -7.09
C VAL A 194 2.52 29.47 -7.58
N TYR A 195 2.13 28.82 -8.67
CA TYR A 195 3.03 28.01 -9.47
C TYR A 195 3.33 28.71 -10.79
N LEU A 196 4.60 28.83 -11.16
CA LEU A 196 5.08 29.32 -12.45
C LEU A 196 5.76 28.19 -13.20
N GLY A 197 5.38 27.95 -14.43
CA GLY A 197 5.81 26.85 -15.29
C GLY A 197 4.61 26.23 -15.99
N GLU A 198 4.85 25.34 -16.96
CA GLU A 198 3.77 24.64 -17.68
C GLU A 198 2.97 23.74 -16.71
N VAL A 199 1.65 23.79 -16.82
CA VAL A 199 0.72 23.03 -15.96
C VAL A 199 -0.45 22.47 -16.75
N THR A 200 -0.99 21.37 -16.27
CA THR A 200 -2.33 20.89 -16.62
C THR A 200 -3.20 21.03 -15.39
N THR A 201 -4.42 21.55 -15.55
CA THR A 201 -5.37 21.71 -14.45
C THR A 201 -6.60 20.85 -14.71
N THR A 202 -7.00 20.07 -13.71
CA THR A 202 -8.21 19.26 -13.73
C THR A 202 -9.11 19.70 -12.59
N GLU A 203 -10.40 19.86 -12.87
CA GLU A 203 -11.39 20.29 -11.87
C GLU A 203 -12.46 19.23 -11.66
N ARG A 204 -12.94 19.14 -10.42
CA ARG A 204 -14.08 18.29 -10.06
C ARG A 204 -14.93 18.95 -8.99
N SER A 205 -16.22 19.14 -9.29
CA SER A 205 -17.20 19.72 -8.35
C SER A 205 -18.09 18.63 -7.80
N GLN A 206 -18.15 18.51 -6.48
CA GLN A 206 -19.04 17.58 -5.78
C GLN A 206 -19.29 18.07 -4.34
N ASN A 207 -20.47 17.78 -3.80
CA ASN A 207 -20.83 18.08 -2.40
C ASN A 207 -20.73 19.58 -2.04
N GLY A 208 -20.85 20.50 -3.00
CA GLY A 208 -20.72 21.94 -2.78
C GLY A 208 -19.29 22.46 -2.71
N GLN A 209 -18.30 21.63 -3.06
CA GLN A 209 -16.91 22.02 -3.25
C GLN A 209 -16.46 21.77 -4.68
N THR A 210 -15.61 22.64 -5.20
CA THR A 210 -14.85 22.46 -6.44
C THR A 210 -13.39 22.26 -6.08
N PHE A 211 -12.85 21.10 -6.41
CA PHE A 211 -11.42 20.79 -6.28
C PHE A 211 -10.75 21.09 -7.62
N ARG A 212 -9.69 21.87 -7.58
CA ARG A 212 -8.85 22.16 -8.73
C ARG A 212 -7.43 21.62 -8.49
N LEU A 213 -7.09 20.52 -9.16
CA LEU A 213 -5.75 19.94 -9.10
C LEU A 213 -4.88 20.51 -10.20
N VAL A 214 -3.80 21.15 -9.81
CA VAL A 214 -2.75 21.72 -10.67
C VAL A 214 -1.60 20.73 -10.72
N VAL A 215 -1.37 20.15 -11.90
CA VAL A 215 -0.28 19.21 -12.15
C VAL A 215 0.75 19.88 -13.05
N PRO A 216 1.92 20.24 -12.53
CA PRO A 216 3.04 20.74 -13.33
C PRO A 216 3.53 19.72 -14.36
N GLU A 217 4.03 20.19 -15.52
CA GLU A 217 4.72 19.32 -16.48
C GLU A 217 6.00 18.70 -15.88
N ALA A 218 6.60 19.37 -14.91
CA ALA A 218 7.78 18.89 -14.17
C ALA A 218 7.46 17.81 -13.12
N ALA A 219 6.19 17.50 -12.85
CA ALA A 219 5.77 16.52 -11.84
C ALA A 219 5.74 15.11 -12.41
N GLU A 220 6.29 14.14 -11.66
CA GLU A 220 6.23 12.71 -11.97
C GLU A 220 5.18 12.03 -11.06
N MET A 221 3.92 12.11 -11.48
CA MET A 221 2.79 11.65 -10.67
C MET A 221 2.77 10.14 -10.47
N SER A 222 2.73 9.68 -9.21
CA SER A 222 2.46 8.26 -8.90
C SER A 222 0.99 7.88 -9.07
N GLU A 223 0.09 8.84 -8.86
CA GLU A 223 -1.35 8.65 -8.95
C GLU A 223 -1.95 9.47 -10.10
N SER A 224 -3.03 8.97 -10.69
CA SER A 224 -3.71 9.75 -11.72
C SER A 224 -4.46 10.95 -11.11
N PRO A 225 -4.54 12.09 -11.81
CA PRO A 225 -5.32 13.24 -11.37
C PRO A 225 -6.77 12.89 -11.01
N ASP A 226 -7.38 12.00 -11.77
CA ASP A 226 -8.74 11.53 -11.50
C ASP A 226 -8.84 10.76 -10.18
N ALA A 227 -7.88 9.89 -9.86
CA ALA A 227 -7.87 9.12 -8.62
C ALA A 227 -7.70 10.03 -7.38
N ILE A 228 -6.85 11.07 -7.48
CA ILE A 228 -6.68 12.07 -6.42
C ILE A 228 -7.98 12.85 -6.21
N LEU A 229 -8.59 13.35 -7.29
CA LEU A 229 -9.85 14.10 -7.21
C LEU A 229 -11.01 13.24 -6.71
N ASP A 230 -11.07 11.94 -7.06
CA ASP A 230 -12.03 10.99 -6.50
C ASP A 230 -11.84 10.83 -4.99
N SER A 231 -10.59 10.72 -4.53
CA SER A 231 -10.28 10.59 -3.11
C SER A 231 -10.71 11.84 -2.33
N LEU A 232 -10.37 13.04 -2.81
CA LEU A 232 -10.72 14.31 -2.18
C LEU A 232 -12.24 14.55 -2.15
N THR A 233 -12.95 14.25 -3.25
CA THR A 233 -14.41 14.40 -3.30
C THR A 233 -15.14 13.40 -2.40
N ASN A 234 -14.63 12.17 -2.26
CA ASN A 234 -15.13 11.21 -1.28
C ASN A 234 -14.90 11.70 0.15
N ALA A 235 -13.70 12.18 0.46
CA ALA A 235 -13.40 12.77 1.77
C ALA A 235 -14.30 13.98 2.08
N SER A 236 -14.53 14.85 1.11
CA SER A 236 -15.47 15.98 1.25
C SER A 236 -16.89 15.56 1.63
N ARG A 237 -17.33 14.40 1.15
CA ARG A 237 -18.66 13.86 1.48
C ARG A 237 -18.72 13.31 2.92
N SER A 238 -17.64 12.60 3.34
CA SER A 238 -17.63 11.87 4.61
C SER A 238 -17.23 12.75 5.78
N LEU A 239 -16.19 13.58 5.64
CA LEU A 239 -15.62 14.38 6.73
C LEU A 239 -16.50 15.56 7.13
N ARG A 240 -16.93 15.59 8.40
CA ARG A 240 -17.89 16.56 8.93
C ARG A 240 -17.33 17.37 10.11
N ILE A 241 -16.07 17.81 10.01
CA ILE A 241 -15.37 18.50 11.10
C ILE A 241 -15.44 20.03 11.06
N GLY A 242 -15.85 20.65 9.97
CA GLY A 242 -15.87 22.11 9.88
C GLY A 242 -16.52 22.60 8.59
N ASP A 243 -16.39 23.88 8.38
CA ASP A 243 -16.84 24.54 7.17
C ASP A 243 -16.16 23.98 5.94
N ARG A 244 -16.80 24.22 4.83
CA ARG A 244 -16.42 23.70 3.55
C ARG A 244 -16.24 24.87 2.61
N ASP A 245 -14.98 25.19 2.28
CA ASP A 245 -14.70 26.16 1.23
C ASP A 245 -15.30 25.73 -0.09
N ALA A 246 -15.87 26.68 -0.84
CA ALA A 246 -16.48 26.39 -2.13
C ALA A 246 -15.45 25.89 -3.15
N ASP A 247 -14.23 26.42 -3.08
CA ASP A 247 -13.13 26.09 -3.98
C ASP A 247 -11.90 25.66 -3.19
N VAL A 248 -11.25 24.57 -3.58
CA VAL A 248 -9.99 24.06 -3.00
C VAL A 248 -8.97 23.88 -4.12
N VAL A 249 -7.83 24.54 -3.99
CA VAL A 249 -6.73 24.42 -4.95
C VAL A 249 -5.65 23.49 -4.43
N VAL A 250 -5.27 22.51 -5.24
CA VAL A 250 -4.28 21.49 -4.89
C VAL A 250 -3.15 21.54 -5.90
N PHE A 251 -1.92 21.65 -5.42
CA PHE A 251 -0.74 21.62 -6.28
C PHE A 251 0.03 20.31 -6.08
N ALA A 252 0.38 19.63 -7.18
CA ALA A 252 1.36 18.57 -7.15
C ALA A 252 2.77 19.18 -7.19
N ALA A 253 3.53 19.08 -6.10
CA ALA A 253 4.86 19.66 -6.01
C ALA A 253 5.90 18.74 -6.64
N PRO A 254 6.62 19.17 -7.73
CA PRO A 254 7.64 18.36 -8.38
C PRO A 254 8.82 18.06 -7.44
N THR A 255 9.34 16.83 -7.49
CA THR A 255 10.40 16.36 -6.57
C THR A 255 11.76 16.14 -7.23
N ASP A 256 11.86 16.24 -8.54
CA ASP A 256 13.08 15.94 -9.29
C ASP A 256 14.30 16.82 -8.93
N ARG A 257 14.08 18.08 -8.50
CA ARG A 257 15.13 19.08 -8.24
C ARG A 257 15.06 19.73 -6.86
N VAL A 258 14.07 19.40 -6.03
CA VAL A 258 13.82 20.08 -4.76
C VAL A 258 13.75 19.06 -3.63
N GLU A 259 14.62 19.25 -2.61
CA GLU A 259 14.51 18.53 -1.34
C GLU A 259 13.45 19.21 -0.47
N TRP A 260 12.20 18.78 -0.61
CA TRP A 260 11.09 19.28 0.19
C TRP A 260 11.27 18.89 1.66
N GLY A 261 11.12 19.84 2.56
CA GLY A 261 11.22 19.62 4.00
C GLY A 261 10.02 18.90 4.61
N VAL A 262 8.96 18.74 3.81
CA VAL A 262 7.69 18.13 4.22
C VAL A 262 7.08 17.39 3.02
N ARG A 263 6.16 16.47 3.30
CA ARG A 263 5.47 15.70 2.25
C ARG A 263 4.33 16.48 1.58
N GLY A 264 3.69 17.33 2.35
CA GLY A 264 2.63 18.25 1.92
C GLY A 264 2.61 19.49 2.80
N LEU A 265 1.82 20.48 2.44
CA LEU A 265 1.66 21.72 3.20
C LEU A 265 0.35 22.41 2.83
N ALA A 266 -0.57 22.50 3.76
CA ALA A 266 -1.71 23.40 3.69
C ALA A 266 -1.28 24.85 4.03
N THR A 267 -1.73 25.82 3.25
CA THR A 267 -1.33 27.24 3.39
C THR A 267 -2.49 28.18 3.66
N GLY A 268 -3.62 27.64 4.03
CA GLY A 268 -4.85 28.36 4.33
C GLY A 268 -6.03 27.40 4.32
N ASP A 269 -7.20 27.95 4.31
CA ASP A 269 -8.43 27.18 4.45
C ASP A 269 -8.83 26.45 3.15
N ALA A 270 -8.28 26.88 2.00
CA ALA A 270 -8.73 26.46 0.67
C ALA A 270 -7.60 26.00 -0.26
N GLU A 271 -6.38 25.78 0.23
CA GLU A 271 -5.32 25.29 -0.65
C GLU A 271 -4.20 24.53 0.08
N PHE A 272 -3.61 23.59 -0.64
CA PHE A 272 -2.43 22.86 -0.20
C PHE A 272 -1.59 22.37 -1.38
N TRP A 273 -0.36 21.96 -1.10
CA TRP A 273 0.42 21.16 -2.03
C TRP A 273 0.82 19.82 -1.40
N ALA A 274 0.99 18.79 -2.22
CA ALA A 274 1.57 17.51 -1.85
C ALA A 274 2.61 17.11 -2.91
N ARG A 275 3.62 16.31 -2.51
CA ARG A 275 4.64 15.84 -3.46
C ARG A 275 4.00 14.97 -4.54
N ASP A 276 4.52 15.04 -5.74
CA ASP A 276 4.00 14.37 -6.94
C ASP A 276 3.97 12.83 -6.84
N PHE A 277 4.83 12.23 -6.01
CA PHE A 277 4.89 10.78 -5.83
C PHE A 277 4.07 10.24 -4.65
N GLU A 278 3.34 11.09 -3.91
CA GLU A 278 2.53 10.64 -2.76
C GLU A 278 1.38 9.73 -3.21
N ARG A 279 1.23 8.60 -2.49
CA ARG A 279 0.28 7.54 -2.83
C ARG A 279 -1.06 7.71 -2.11
N LEU A 280 -2.11 7.13 -2.70
CA LEU A 280 -3.45 7.13 -2.13
C LEU A 280 -3.77 5.87 -1.31
N ASP A 281 -3.01 4.79 -1.49
CA ASP A 281 -3.20 3.48 -0.86
C ASP A 281 -2.27 3.25 0.35
N GLU A 282 -1.85 4.32 1.00
CA GLU A 282 -1.08 4.31 2.23
C GLU A 282 -1.90 4.89 3.39
N PRO A 283 -1.78 4.34 4.63
CA PRO A 283 -2.56 4.82 5.76
C PRO A 283 -2.18 6.24 6.22
N ASP A 284 -0.97 6.71 5.89
CA ASP A 284 -0.50 8.08 6.09
C ASP A 284 -0.67 8.93 4.83
N ASN A 285 -1.79 8.79 4.16
CA ASN A 285 -2.18 9.45 2.91
C ASN A 285 -2.09 10.97 3.01
N VAL A 286 -1.08 11.55 2.37
CA VAL A 286 -0.77 12.99 2.44
C VAL A 286 -1.87 13.84 1.80
N TRP A 287 -2.44 13.41 0.67
CA TRP A 287 -3.52 14.15 0.00
C TRP A 287 -4.71 14.38 0.92
N LEU A 288 -5.07 13.35 1.71
CA LEU A 288 -6.16 13.45 2.68
C LEU A 288 -5.74 14.19 3.94
N HIS A 289 -4.50 14.06 4.39
CA HIS A 289 -3.97 14.77 5.54
C HIS A 289 -4.02 16.28 5.31
N GLU A 290 -3.49 16.77 4.18
CA GLU A 290 -3.53 18.19 3.84
C GLU A 290 -4.96 18.70 3.61
N TYR A 291 -5.84 17.86 3.03
CA TYR A 291 -7.25 18.21 2.92
C TYR A 291 -7.92 18.37 4.29
N VAL A 292 -7.59 17.53 5.28
CA VAL A 292 -8.14 17.71 6.64
C VAL A 292 -7.73 19.08 7.21
N HIS A 293 -6.51 19.52 6.95
CA HIS A 293 -6.08 20.84 7.39
C HIS A 293 -6.89 21.99 6.77
N THR A 294 -7.33 21.88 5.51
CA THR A 294 -8.23 22.89 4.92
C THR A 294 -9.63 22.92 5.56
N ARG A 295 -9.91 21.99 6.48
CA ARG A 295 -11.19 21.87 7.19
C ARG A 295 -11.06 22.21 8.68
N GLN A 296 -9.86 22.57 9.14
CA GLN A 296 -9.55 22.94 10.52
C GLN A 296 -9.46 24.46 10.62
N ALA A 297 -10.52 25.09 11.15
CA ALA A 297 -10.57 26.54 11.36
C ALA A 297 -10.17 26.97 12.80
N PHE A 298 -9.88 26.01 13.70
CA PHE A 298 -9.52 26.33 15.08
C PHE A 298 -8.03 26.68 15.23
N GLU A 299 -7.76 27.66 16.08
CA GLU A 299 -6.42 27.89 16.61
C GLU A 299 -6.23 27.11 17.91
N THR A 300 -4.98 26.82 18.29
CA THR A 300 -4.66 26.04 19.49
C THR A 300 -3.76 26.79 20.46
N THR A 301 -3.95 26.55 21.79
CA THR A 301 -2.94 26.87 22.79
C THR A 301 -1.81 25.82 22.76
N SER A 302 -0.76 26.01 23.56
CA SER A 302 0.30 25.00 23.68
C SER A 302 -0.22 23.66 24.18
N GLU A 303 -1.23 23.63 25.03
CA GLU A 303 -1.81 22.41 25.62
C GLU A 303 -2.65 21.60 24.60
N THR A 304 -3.18 22.24 23.58
CA THR A 304 -4.01 21.63 22.53
C THR A 304 -3.31 21.56 21.18
N LYS A 305 -2.05 22.00 21.08
CA LYS A 305 -1.26 22.00 19.84
C LYS A 305 -1.24 20.64 19.12
N TRP A 306 -1.34 19.55 19.88
CA TRP A 306 -1.36 18.20 19.34
C TRP A 306 -2.60 17.91 18.46
N LEU A 307 -3.73 18.60 18.69
CA LEU A 307 -5.00 18.35 18.00
C LEU A 307 -4.88 18.52 16.49
N THR A 308 -4.19 19.55 16.02
CA THR A 308 -4.06 19.87 14.60
C THR A 308 -3.53 18.67 13.82
N GLU A 309 -2.35 18.19 14.18
CA GLU A 309 -1.71 17.09 13.46
C GLU A 309 -2.35 15.72 13.77
N ALA A 310 -2.75 15.52 15.03
CA ALA A 310 -3.39 14.27 15.46
C ALA A 310 -4.68 13.99 14.72
N THR A 311 -5.54 15.01 14.56
CA THR A 311 -6.80 14.81 13.84
C THR A 311 -6.60 14.71 12.34
N ALA A 312 -5.62 15.43 11.77
CA ALA A 312 -5.27 15.29 10.36
C ALA A 312 -4.75 13.87 10.04
N GLN A 313 -3.80 13.36 10.83
CA GLN A 313 -3.26 12.01 10.65
C GLN A 313 -4.31 10.92 10.89
N TYR A 314 -5.13 11.05 11.94
CA TYR A 314 -6.20 10.10 12.23
C TYR A 314 -7.24 10.05 11.11
N TYR A 315 -7.74 11.22 10.67
CA TYR A 315 -8.75 11.26 9.62
C TYR A 315 -8.20 10.87 8.25
N ALA A 316 -6.94 11.18 7.95
CA ALA A 316 -6.30 10.65 6.73
C ALA A 316 -6.36 9.12 6.69
N ALA A 317 -5.94 8.45 7.76
CA ALA A 317 -5.99 7.00 7.85
C ALA A 317 -7.43 6.45 7.83
N ALA A 318 -8.36 7.08 8.57
CA ALA A 318 -9.75 6.65 8.66
C ALA A 318 -10.48 6.80 7.30
N LEU A 319 -10.27 7.91 6.60
CA LEU A 319 -10.85 8.16 5.27
C LEU A 319 -10.25 7.23 4.21
N THR A 320 -8.95 6.91 4.31
CA THR A 320 -8.30 5.97 3.40
C THR A 320 -8.87 4.55 3.58
N LEU A 321 -9.16 4.16 4.83
CA LEU A 321 -9.86 2.91 5.14
C LEU A 321 -11.31 2.93 4.64
N GLU A 322 -12.06 4.02 4.86
CA GLU A 322 -13.45 4.19 4.40
C GLU A 322 -13.56 4.13 2.86
N GLN A 323 -12.53 4.62 2.17
CA GLN A 323 -12.44 4.58 0.71
C GLN A 323 -11.96 3.22 0.17
N GLU A 324 -11.78 2.21 1.03
CA GLU A 324 -11.31 0.86 0.67
C GLU A 324 -9.92 0.84 -0.01
N ARG A 325 -9.11 1.86 0.21
CA ARG A 325 -7.74 1.94 -0.34
C ARG A 325 -6.72 1.21 0.50
N ILE A 326 -7.02 1.00 1.78
CA ILE A 326 -6.26 0.17 2.72
C ILE A 326 -7.23 -0.74 3.48
N ASP A 327 -6.71 -1.84 4.01
CA ASP A 327 -7.45 -2.72 4.91
C ASP A 327 -7.36 -2.26 6.38
N PHE A 328 -8.17 -2.89 7.25
CA PHE A 328 -8.15 -2.59 8.68
C PHE A 328 -6.78 -2.89 9.31
N ASP A 329 -6.05 -3.87 8.83
CA ASP A 329 -4.73 -4.22 9.38
C ASP A 329 -3.69 -3.15 9.06
N ALA A 330 -3.73 -2.53 7.88
CA ALA A 330 -2.89 -1.38 7.55
C ALA A 330 -3.23 -0.17 8.43
N PHE A 331 -4.51 0.17 8.54
CA PHE A 331 -5.00 1.22 9.47
C PHE A 331 -4.57 0.95 10.91
N ARG A 332 -4.75 -0.29 11.40
CA ARG A 332 -4.36 -0.69 12.75
C ARG A 332 -2.85 -0.59 12.96
N ARG A 333 -2.03 -1.03 12.00
CA ARG A 333 -0.56 -0.93 12.08
C ARG A 333 -0.11 0.52 12.18
N GLU A 334 -0.73 1.40 11.42
CA GLU A 334 -0.40 2.84 11.44
C GLU A 334 -0.67 3.46 12.81
N LEU A 335 -1.89 3.36 13.31
CA LEU A 335 -2.24 3.94 14.59
C LEU A 335 -1.48 3.28 15.75
N ALA A 336 -1.18 1.98 15.68
CA ALA A 336 -0.39 1.26 16.67
C ALA A 336 1.08 1.73 16.74
N LEU A 337 1.56 2.55 15.80
CA LEU A 337 2.84 3.24 15.95
C LEU A 337 2.88 4.10 17.23
N GLY A 338 1.73 4.61 17.66
CA GLY A 338 1.57 5.36 18.92
C GLY A 338 1.75 4.53 20.18
N GLU A 339 1.77 3.20 20.09
CA GLU A 339 2.03 2.27 21.21
C GLU A 339 3.53 2.07 21.48
N ARG A 340 4.42 2.63 20.64
CA ARG A 340 5.86 2.43 20.80
C ARG A 340 6.37 3.04 22.10
N SER A 341 7.32 2.35 22.75
CA SER A 341 7.93 2.80 24.01
C SER A 341 8.60 4.18 23.95
N THR A 342 8.93 4.66 22.76
CA THR A 342 9.39 6.04 22.53
C THR A 342 8.40 7.08 23.04
N TYR A 343 7.12 6.72 23.13
CA TYR A 343 6.03 7.62 23.53
C TYR A 343 5.49 7.35 24.95
N ASP A 344 6.10 6.45 25.72
CA ASP A 344 5.59 6.07 27.06
C ASP A 344 5.52 7.26 28.03
N ASP A 345 6.50 8.18 27.96
CA ASP A 345 6.55 9.36 28.83
C ASP A 345 5.91 10.62 28.22
N VAL A 346 5.34 10.53 27.02
CA VAL A 346 4.75 11.67 26.34
C VAL A 346 3.38 12.00 26.90
N VAL A 347 3.19 13.26 27.29
CA VAL A 347 1.91 13.87 27.64
C VAL A 347 1.52 14.80 26.49
N LEU A 348 0.40 14.53 25.80
CA LEU A 348 0.02 15.29 24.61
C LEU A 348 -0.24 16.77 24.88
N SER A 349 -0.81 17.08 26.06
CA SER A 349 -1.04 18.47 26.48
C SER A 349 0.23 19.19 26.99
N ASP A 350 1.37 18.52 27.03
CA ASP A 350 2.65 19.12 27.39
C ASP A 350 3.69 18.91 26.29
N PRO A 351 3.82 19.85 25.33
CA PRO A 351 4.79 19.75 24.24
C PRO A 351 6.24 19.59 24.67
N SER A 352 6.58 19.95 25.90
CA SER A 352 7.94 19.79 26.43
C SER A 352 8.34 18.31 26.64
N THR A 353 7.36 17.42 26.71
CA THR A 353 7.54 15.96 26.84
C THR A 353 7.64 15.24 25.48
N TRP A 354 7.37 15.93 24.39
CA TRP A 354 7.27 15.31 23.08
C TRP A 354 8.61 14.83 22.55
N THR A 355 8.59 13.68 21.90
CA THR A 355 9.70 13.06 21.18
C THR A 355 9.21 12.60 19.80
N ALA A 356 10.06 12.64 18.79
CA ALA A 356 9.88 11.99 17.50
C ALA A 356 8.44 12.08 16.92
N ASN A 357 7.94 13.29 16.71
CA ASN A 357 6.60 13.55 16.13
C ASN A 357 5.43 12.97 16.95
N ALA A 358 5.52 13.08 18.27
CA ALA A 358 4.50 12.54 19.16
C ALA A 358 3.10 13.08 18.90
N ASN A 359 2.98 14.35 18.48
CA ASN A 359 1.71 14.98 18.09
C ASN A 359 1.05 14.30 16.87
N TYR A 360 1.84 13.79 15.93
CA TYR A 360 1.35 12.98 14.81
C TYR A 360 1.03 11.57 15.27
N VAL A 361 2.01 10.85 15.80
CA VAL A 361 1.97 9.39 15.96
C VAL A 361 1.17 8.97 17.18
N LYS A 362 1.55 9.42 18.40
CA LYS A 362 0.74 9.20 19.62
C LYS A 362 -0.58 9.95 19.51
N GLY A 363 -0.55 11.16 18.91
CA GLY A 363 -1.72 11.99 18.68
C GLY A 363 -2.78 11.30 17.84
N ALA A 364 -2.44 10.68 16.71
CA ALA A 364 -3.40 9.94 15.87
C ALA A 364 -4.06 8.78 16.61
N LEU A 365 -3.28 8.00 17.37
CA LEU A 365 -3.84 6.95 18.22
C LEU A 365 -4.77 7.53 19.30
N ALA A 366 -4.39 8.65 19.92
CA ALA A 366 -5.22 9.34 20.91
C ALA A 366 -6.53 9.86 20.30
N ALA A 367 -6.48 10.50 19.13
CA ALA A 367 -7.66 10.94 18.38
C ALA A 367 -8.60 9.76 18.07
N GLY A 368 -8.06 8.66 17.57
CA GLY A 368 -8.84 7.44 17.33
C GLY A 368 -9.43 6.83 18.62
N ARG A 369 -8.70 6.84 19.73
CA ARG A 369 -9.20 6.40 21.04
C ARG A 369 -10.31 7.31 21.59
N LEU A 370 -10.22 8.60 21.36
CA LEU A 370 -11.27 9.56 21.71
C LEU A 370 -12.54 9.31 20.90
N ASP A 371 -12.40 9.13 19.57
CA ASP A 371 -13.56 8.82 18.71
C ASP A 371 -14.22 7.49 19.11
N LEU A 372 -13.40 6.46 19.39
CA LEU A 372 -13.89 5.18 19.91
C LEU A 372 -14.65 5.36 21.23
N THR A 373 -14.14 6.16 22.17
CA THR A 373 -14.74 6.42 23.46
C THR A 373 -16.09 7.12 23.33
N LEU A 374 -16.16 8.14 22.48
CA LEU A 374 -17.38 8.90 22.22
C LEU A 374 -18.46 8.02 21.58
N ARG A 375 -18.10 7.24 20.57
CA ARG A 375 -19.02 6.30 19.90
C ARG A 375 -19.54 5.25 20.87
N ALA A 376 -18.68 4.69 21.73
CA ALA A 376 -19.08 3.70 22.73
C ALA A 376 -20.01 4.28 23.80
N ALA A 377 -19.78 5.53 24.23
CA ALA A 377 -20.58 6.20 25.25
C ALA A 377 -21.97 6.62 24.75
N THR A 378 -22.17 6.76 23.45
CA THR A 378 -23.38 7.39 22.86
C THR A 378 -24.11 6.49 21.87
N ASP A 379 -23.81 5.22 21.85
CA ASP A 379 -24.34 4.27 20.85
C ASP A 379 -24.12 4.80 19.41
N GLN A 380 -22.88 5.18 19.11
CA GLN A 380 -22.35 5.68 17.83
C GLN A 380 -22.82 7.09 17.42
N SER A 381 -23.70 7.75 18.18
CA SER A 381 -24.23 9.08 17.81
C SER A 381 -23.27 10.25 18.10
N GLY A 382 -22.36 10.09 19.06
CA GLY A 382 -21.31 11.06 19.38
C GLY A 382 -19.98 10.65 18.73
N THR A 383 -19.33 11.58 18.06
CA THR A 383 -18.09 11.33 17.32
C THR A 383 -17.05 12.43 17.60
N LEU A 384 -15.78 12.14 17.35
CA LEU A 384 -14.73 13.16 17.42
C LEU A 384 -14.96 14.28 16.38
N GLU A 385 -15.56 13.96 15.22
CA GLU A 385 -15.95 15.00 14.25
C GLU A 385 -16.89 16.06 14.85
N ARG A 386 -17.81 15.63 15.73
CA ARG A 386 -18.71 16.58 16.42
C ARG A 386 -17.94 17.49 17.36
N VAL A 387 -16.97 16.96 18.09
CA VAL A 387 -16.08 17.74 18.97
C VAL A 387 -15.27 18.74 18.15
N VAL A 388 -14.62 18.27 17.06
CA VAL A 388 -13.81 19.13 16.19
C VAL A 388 -14.68 20.22 15.55
N ARG A 389 -15.90 19.91 15.12
CA ARG A 389 -16.82 20.91 14.58
C ARG A 389 -17.22 21.97 15.61
N GLU A 390 -17.38 21.58 16.87
CA GLU A 390 -17.71 22.52 17.96
C GLU A 390 -16.54 23.49 18.19
N ILE A 391 -15.32 22.99 18.24
CA ILE A 391 -14.14 23.84 18.43
C ILE A 391 -13.80 24.68 17.19
N ASN A 392 -14.11 24.23 15.99
CA ASN A 392 -13.96 25.00 14.75
C ASN A 392 -14.88 26.26 14.71
N GLY A 393 -15.94 26.27 15.49
CA GLY A 393 -16.85 27.42 15.57
C GLY A 393 -16.43 28.50 16.56
N GLY A 394 -15.28 28.36 17.20
CA GLY A 394 -14.74 29.32 18.19
C GLY A 394 -13.84 30.38 17.56
N ASP A 395 -13.88 31.62 18.09
CA ASP A 395 -13.06 32.75 17.64
C ASP A 395 -11.73 32.88 18.40
N ALA A 396 -11.46 32.04 19.38
CA ALA A 396 -10.27 32.10 20.24
C ALA A 396 -9.52 30.75 20.21
N PRO A 397 -8.18 30.77 20.48
CA PRO A 397 -7.40 29.56 20.59
C PRO A 397 -7.97 28.58 21.61
N VAL A 398 -8.24 27.35 21.18
CA VAL A 398 -8.84 26.28 21.98
C VAL A 398 -7.93 25.93 23.17
N THR A 399 -8.46 26.01 24.36
CA THR A 399 -7.76 25.57 25.59
C THR A 399 -8.03 24.09 25.85
N GLN A 400 -7.18 23.44 26.67
CA GLN A 400 -7.41 22.06 27.14
C GLN A 400 -8.79 21.91 27.82
N THR A 401 -9.23 22.95 28.59
CA THR A 401 -10.53 22.92 29.26
C THR A 401 -11.69 22.92 28.25
N GLU A 402 -11.65 23.82 27.27
CA GLU A 402 -12.69 23.91 26.23
C GLU A 402 -12.76 22.62 25.40
N PHE A 403 -11.62 22.03 25.02
CA PHE A 403 -11.58 20.74 24.35
C PHE A 403 -12.25 19.65 25.21
N LEU A 404 -11.89 19.54 26.51
CA LEU A 404 -12.48 18.55 27.40
C LEU A 404 -13.98 18.80 27.63
N ASP A 405 -14.42 20.06 27.65
CA ASP A 405 -15.84 20.41 27.78
C ASP A 405 -16.64 20.04 26.53
N ALA A 406 -16.10 20.24 25.33
CA ALA A 406 -16.68 19.77 24.07
C ALA A 406 -16.79 18.24 24.00
N VAL A 407 -15.76 17.53 24.47
CA VAL A 407 -15.82 16.06 24.63
C VAL A 407 -16.93 15.65 25.61
N GLY A 408 -17.00 16.36 26.76
CA GLY A 408 -18.03 16.12 27.78
C GLY A 408 -19.45 16.41 27.30
N ALA A 409 -19.64 17.47 26.52
CA ALA A 409 -20.91 17.81 25.87
C ALA A 409 -21.36 16.74 24.84
N THR A 410 -20.40 16.11 24.17
CA THR A 410 -20.65 15.08 23.17
C THR A 410 -20.88 13.70 23.78
N GLY A 411 -20.04 13.27 24.74
CA GLY A 411 -20.00 11.87 25.25
C GLY A 411 -20.29 11.71 26.75
N GLY A 412 -20.57 12.83 27.46
CA GLY A 412 -20.84 12.81 28.92
C GLY A 412 -19.60 12.88 29.78
N ALA A 413 -19.80 12.87 31.10
CA ALA A 413 -18.75 13.08 32.11
C ALA A 413 -17.65 12.01 32.06
N ASP A 414 -18.01 10.75 31.80
CA ASP A 414 -17.04 9.65 31.72
C ASP A 414 -16.12 9.81 30.50
N ALA A 415 -16.69 10.21 29.34
CA ALA A 415 -15.90 10.50 28.13
C ALA A 415 -14.94 11.68 28.35
N ARG A 416 -15.40 12.75 29.05
CA ARG A 416 -14.56 13.86 29.46
C ARG A 416 -13.38 13.43 30.34
N THR A 417 -13.68 12.59 31.35
CA THR A 417 -12.63 12.06 32.25
C THR A 417 -11.62 11.23 31.48
N ARG A 418 -12.11 10.35 30.61
CA ARG A 418 -11.25 9.51 29.77
C ARG A 418 -10.40 10.34 28.80
N ALA A 419 -10.95 11.42 28.24
CA ALA A 419 -10.20 12.34 27.41
C ALA A 419 -9.07 13.04 28.19
N ALA A 420 -9.33 13.44 29.43
CA ALA A 420 -8.28 14.03 30.28
C ALA A 420 -7.16 13.00 30.59
N GLU A 421 -7.48 11.75 30.85
CA GLU A 421 -6.48 10.68 31.02
C GLU A 421 -5.63 10.49 29.75
N ILE A 422 -6.26 10.41 28.57
CA ILE A 422 -5.58 10.23 27.29
C ILE A 422 -4.64 11.40 26.96
N THR A 423 -5.05 12.64 27.25
CA THR A 423 -4.35 13.84 26.75
C THR A 423 -3.43 14.48 27.77
N ALA A 424 -3.77 14.43 29.06
CA ALA A 424 -3.05 15.14 30.13
C ALA A 424 -2.22 14.19 31.03
N THR A 425 -2.07 12.94 30.66
CA THR A 425 -1.18 11.98 31.32
C THR A 425 -0.33 11.21 30.31
N SER A 426 0.68 10.50 30.78
CA SER A 426 1.49 9.60 29.98
C SER A 426 0.90 8.18 29.91
N GLU A 427 -0.39 7.99 30.17
CA GLU A 427 -1.04 6.67 30.12
C GLU A 427 -0.76 5.98 28.79
N PRO A 428 -0.32 4.71 28.80
CA PRO A 428 -0.15 3.94 27.57
C PRO A 428 -1.48 3.75 26.84
N LEU A 429 -1.50 4.12 25.57
CA LEU A 429 -2.64 3.90 24.70
C LEU A 429 -2.48 2.57 23.95
N SER A 430 -3.58 1.92 23.62
CA SER A 430 -3.57 0.72 22.78
C SER A 430 -4.62 0.76 21.70
N MET A 431 -4.29 0.20 20.55
CA MET A 431 -5.18 0.07 19.41
C MET A 431 -6.31 -0.93 19.71
N TRP A 432 -7.45 -0.77 19.07
CA TRP A 432 -8.57 -1.71 19.17
C TRP A 432 -8.53 -2.75 18.04
N ASN A 433 -9.30 -3.81 18.20
CA ASN A 433 -9.41 -4.85 17.18
C ASN A 433 -10.54 -4.56 16.17
N GLN A 434 -10.52 -5.27 15.04
CA GLN A 434 -11.47 -5.12 13.94
C GLN A 434 -12.93 -5.29 14.38
N ARG A 435 -13.24 -6.28 15.25
CA ARG A 435 -14.60 -6.47 15.76
C ARG A 435 -15.12 -5.24 16.52
N THR A 436 -14.28 -4.61 17.31
CA THR A 436 -14.63 -3.35 18.00
C THR A 436 -14.83 -2.23 17.00
N HIS A 437 -13.97 -2.15 15.96
CA HIS A 437 -14.09 -1.17 14.89
C HIS A 437 -15.43 -1.33 14.15
N SER A 438 -15.72 -2.52 13.63
CA SER A 438 -16.99 -2.79 12.91
C SER A 438 -18.23 -2.47 13.76
N ARG A 439 -18.18 -2.70 15.06
CA ARG A 439 -19.30 -2.41 15.96
C ARG A 439 -19.52 -0.90 16.17
N LEU A 440 -18.47 -0.09 16.23
CA LEU A 440 -18.55 1.31 16.65
C LEU A 440 -18.44 2.31 15.50
N PHE A 441 -17.78 1.94 14.40
CA PHE A 441 -17.58 2.82 13.24
C PHE A 441 -18.45 2.43 12.02
N GLY A 442 -19.12 1.29 12.10
CA GLY A 442 -19.89 0.70 11.02
C GLY A 442 -19.21 -0.54 10.44
N VAL A 443 -20.00 -1.32 9.70
CA VAL A 443 -19.51 -2.53 9.06
C VAL A 443 -18.56 -2.14 7.93
N LEU A 444 -17.33 -2.65 7.97
CA LEU A 444 -16.38 -2.48 6.87
C LEU A 444 -16.88 -3.27 5.66
N PRO A 445 -16.79 -2.74 4.44
CA PRO A 445 -17.09 -3.48 3.23
C PRO A 445 -16.24 -4.75 3.12
N ALA A 446 -16.61 -5.65 2.22
CA ALA A 446 -15.82 -6.85 1.96
C ALA A 446 -14.45 -6.48 1.38
N GLN A 447 -13.38 -6.92 2.04
CA GLN A 447 -11.99 -6.75 1.61
C GLN A 447 -11.38 -8.12 1.31
N VAL A 448 -11.40 -8.51 0.05
CA VAL A 448 -11.01 -9.84 -0.38
C VAL A 448 -9.58 -9.84 -0.90
N SER A 449 -8.75 -10.71 -0.34
CA SER A 449 -7.35 -10.93 -0.76
C SER A 449 -7.09 -12.40 -1.10
N TYR A 450 -6.01 -12.65 -1.83
CA TYR A 450 -5.61 -13.96 -2.31
C TYR A 450 -4.14 -14.21 -1.96
N ALA A 451 -3.84 -15.41 -1.48
CA ALA A 451 -2.49 -15.81 -1.14
C ALA A 451 -2.21 -17.27 -1.56
N LEU A 452 -0.94 -17.59 -1.76
CA LEU A 452 -0.49 -18.96 -1.91
C LEU A 452 -0.52 -19.68 -0.54
N PRO A 453 -0.67 -21.02 -0.52
CA PRO A 453 -0.67 -21.77 0.75
C PRO A 453 0.72 -21.72 1.40
N ASN A 454 0.76 -21.41 2.69
CA ASN A 454 1.99 -21.39 3.49
C ASN A 454 2.46 -22.81 3.89
N ALA A 455 1.58 -23.79 3.81
CA ALA A 455 1.85 -25.16 4.20
C ALA A 455 2.31 -26.01 3.00
N THR A 456 3.19 -26.98 3.25
CA THR A 456 3.69 -27.91 2.24
C THR A 456 2.61 -28.84 1.67
N ASP A 457 1.50 -29.01 2.37
CA ASP A 457 0.33 -29.81 1.97
C ASP A 457 -0.65 -29.03 1.08
N GLY A 458 -0.44 -27.73 0.89
CA GLY A 458 -1.23 -26.88 -0.01
C GLY A 458 -0.90 -27.02 -1.51
N TYR A 459 0.11 -27.81 -1.86
CA TYR A 459 0.50 -28.10 -3.22
C TYR A 459 0.42 -29.60 -3.48
N ARG A 460 -0.34 -30.03 -4.47
CA ARG A 460 -0.52 -31.44 -4.81
C ARG A 460 -0.23 -31.67 -6.29
N ALA A 461 0.56 -32.72 -6.56
CA ALA A 461 0.79 -33.21 -7.91
C ALA A 461 -0.10 -34.43 -8.18
N ASP A 462 -0.97 -34.31 -9.15
CA ASP A 462 -1.86 -35.39 -9.63
C ASP A 462 -1.50 -35.76 -11.05
N GLY A 463 -1.50 -37.07 -11.37
CA GLY A 463 -1.26 -37.47 -12.75
C GLY A 463 -0.92 -38.95 -12.94
N PRO A 464 -0.35 -39.30 -14.05
CA PRO A 464 -0.09 -40.69 -14.39
C PRO A 464 1.02 -41.35 -13.55
N TYR A 465 1.76 -40.55 -12.74
CA TYR A 465 2.95 -41.03 -12.04
C TYR A 465 2.81 -41.05 -10.54
N ARG A 466 2.01 -40.13 -9.95
CA ARG A 466 1.75 -40.02 -8.52
C ARG A 466 0.46 -39.23 -8.26
N ASN A 467 0.05 -39.23 -7.00
CA ASN A 467 -0.99 -38.39 -6.43
C ASN A 467 -0.56 -38.06 -5.01
N ASP A 468 0.32 -37.07 -4.87
CA ASP A 468 1.00 -36.77 -3.62
C ASP A 468 1.16 -35.26 -3.41
N ASN A 469 1.30 -34.83 -2.17
CA ASN A 469 1.71 -33.46 -1.84
C ASN A 469 3.16 -33.24 -2.24
N VAL A 470 3.45 -32.02 -2.70
CA VAL A 470 4.77 -31.63 -3.17
C VAL A 470 5.29 -30.39 -2.44
N SER A 471 6.61 -30.27 -2.32
CA SER A 471 7.24 -29.12 -1.69
C SER A 471 7.09 -27.85 -2.56
N ALA A 472 6.91 -26.70 -1.91
CA ALA A 472 6.79 -25.40 -2.56
C ALA A 472 8.13 -24.74 -2.99
N THR A 473 9.31 -25.29 -2.62
CA THR A 473 10.61 -24.60 -2.82
C THR A 473 11.69 -25.45 -3.49
N PRO A 474 11.72 -25.48 -4.82
CA PRO A 474 10.67 -25.21 -5.79
C PRO A 474 9.68 -26.40 -5.90
N VAL A 475 8.48 -26.15 -6.41
CA VAL A 475 7.57 -27.25 -6.80
C VAL A 475 8.17 -28.01 -7.98
N ARG A 476 8.27 -29.37 -7.86
CA ARG A 476 8.82 -30.21 -8.93
C ARG A 476 7.77 -31.17 -9.47
N LEU A 477 7.57 -31.12 -10.78
CA LEU A 477 6.59 -31.93 -11.51
C LEU A 477 7.24 -32.71 -12.65
N ALA A 478 6.64 -33.81 -13.01
CA ALA A 478 6.89 -34.47 -14.31
C ALA A 478 5.92 -33.91 -15.37
N THR A 479 6.35 -33.91 -16.64
CA THR A 479 5.46 -33.53 -17.75
C THR A 479 4.20 -34.40 -17.76
N GLY A 480 3.03 -33.78 -17.94
CA GLY A 480 1.72 -34.42 -17.89
C GLY A 480 1.12 -34.50 -16.46
N GLU A 481 1.80 -34.04 -15.44
CA GLU A 481 1.21 -33.88 -14.09
C GLU A 481 0.40 -32.59 -14.00
N GLU A 482 -0.69 -32.63 -13.27
CA GLU A 482 -1.50 -31.49 -12.85
C GLU A 482 -1.02 -31.02 -11.46
N LEU A 483 -0.74 -29.73 -11.33
CA LEU A 483 -0.54 -29.08 -10.04
C LEU A 483 -1.85 -28.51 -9.55
N THR A 484 -2.30 -28.93 -8.39
CA THR A 484 -3.36 -28.28 -7.61
C THR A 484 -2.72 -27.41 -6.55
N VAL A 485 -3.13 -26.15 -6.51
CA VAL A 485 -2.72 -25.14 -5.51
C VAL A 485 -3.95 -24.78 -4.67
N ASP A 486 -3.88 -25.01 -3.39
CA ASP A 486 -4.91 -24.66 -2.41
C ASP A 486 -4.82 -23.16 -2.08
N THR A 487 -5.29 -22.32 -3.00
CA THR A 487 -5.27 -20.86 -2.88
C THR A 487 -6.09 -20.41 -1.67
N VAL A 488 -5.49 -19.60 -0.81
CA VAL A 488 -6.16 -18.99 0.34
C VAL A 488 -6.90 -17.74 -0.11
N VAL A 489 -8.18 -17.67 0.15
CA VAL A 489 -9.03 -16.49 -0.05
C VAL A 489 -9.44 -16.00 1.32
N SER A 490 -9.06 -14.76 1.65
CA SER A 490 -9.38 -14.12 2.92
C SER A 490 -10.27 -12.90 2.69
N ASN A 491 -11.26 -12.69 3.53
CA ASN A 491 -12.05 -11.48 3.60
C ASN A 491 -11.88 -10.86 4.98
N THR A 492 -11.13 -9.75 5.04
CA THR A 492 -10.90 -8.99 6.27
C THR A 492 -11.99 -7.93 6.52
N GLY A 493 -12.90 -7.72 5.56
CA GLY A 493 -14.05 -6.82 5.71
C GLY A 493 -15.15 -7.38 6.60
N GLY A 494 -16.01 -6.49 7.09
CA GLY A 494 -17.15 -6.82 7.95
C GLY A 494 -18.41 -7.28 7.20
N GLU A 495 -18.40 -7.25 5.87
CA GLU A 495 -19.49 -7.74 5.01
C GLU A 495 -19.05 -8.97 4.20
N ALA A 496 -20.01 -9.77 3.77
CA ALA A 496 -19.75 -10.85 2.83
C ALA A 496 -19.42 -10.29 1.44
N GLY A 497 -18.40 -10.84 0.79
CA GLY A 497 -17.92 -10.39 -0.52
C GLY A 497 -17.89 -11.49 -1.58
N ALA A 498 -17.94 -11.09 -2.85
CA ALA A 498 -17.66 -11.96 -3.97
C ALA A 498 -16.15 -12.10 -4.15
N TYR A 499 -15.67 -13.30 -4.47
CA TYR A 499 -14.28 -13.52 -4.85
C TYR A 499 -14.17 -14.14 -6.24
N ASN A 500 -13.03 -13.92 -6.88
CA ASN A 500 -12.62 -14.57 -8.11
C ASN A 500 -11.13 -14.94 -8.00
N ALA A 501 -10.87 -16.10 -7.37
CA ALA A 501 -9.51 -16.61 -7.24
C ALA A 501 -8.98 -17.06 -8.61
N THR A 502 -7.79 -16.62 -9.00
CA THR A 502 -7.14 -16.94 -10.27
C THR A 502 -5.78 -17.57 -10.03
N LEU A 503 -5.47 -18.60 -10.81
CA LEU A 503 -4.11 -19.13 -10.90
C LEU A 503 -3.48 -18.61 -12.19
N THR A 504 -2.29 -18.07 -12.08
CA THR A 504 -1.51 -17.58 -13.21
C THR A 504 -0.29 -18.47 -13.45
N VAL A 505 0.08 -18.62 -14.71
CA VAL A 505 1.34 -19.24 -15.14
C VAL A 505 2.05 -18.24 -16.05
N ASP A 506 3.26 -17.84 -15.68
CA ASP A 506 4.04 -16.80 -16.37
C ASP A 506 3.20 -15.52 -16.62
N GLY A 507 2.45 -15.10 -15.57
CA GLY A 507 1.58 -13.92 -15.61
C GLY A 507 0.27 -14.06 -16.39
N ARG A 508 -0.04 -15.25 -16.93
CA ARG A 508 -1.29 -15.50 -17.66
C ARG A 508 -2.24 -16.33 -16.82
N VAL A 509 -3.49 -15.89 -16.69
CA VAL A 509 -4.54 -16.65 -16.01
C VAL A 509 -4.79 -17.96 -16.78
N VAL A 510 -4.64 -19.10 -16.08
CA VAL A 510 -4.85 -20.44 -16.61
C VAL A 510 -6.11 -21.11 -16.06
N THR A 511 -6.51 -20.76 -14.85
CA THR A 511 -7.77 -21.21 -14.24
C THR A 511 -8.28 -20.19 -13.25
N SER A 512 -9.57 -20.21 -12.95
CA SER A 512 -10.21 -19.35 -11.96
C SER A 512 -11.40 -20.04 -11.30
N ALA A 513 -11.69 -19.63 -10.08
CA ALA A 513 -12.88 -20.04 -9.34
C ALA A 513 -13.50 -18.84 -8.62
N SER A 514 -14.80 -18.64 -8.80
CA SER A 514 -15.55 -17.55 -8.19
C SER A 514 -16.52 -18.07 -7.14
N GLY A 515 -16.85 -17.23 -6.18
CA GLY A 515 -17.81 -17.57 -5.14
C GLY A 515 -18.10 -16.41 -4.20
N GLN A 516 -18.66 -16.73 -3.04
CA GLN A 516 -18.90 -15.79 -1.94
C GLN A 516 -18.07 -16.24 -0.72
N ILE A 517 -17.52 -15.25 -0.01
CA ILE A 517 -16.82 -15.43 1.24
C ILE A 517 -17.49 -14.57 2.31
N GLY A 518 -17.70 -15.12 3.49
CA GLY A 518 -18.32 -14.41 4.61
C GLY A 518 -17.44 -13.27 5.13
N ALA A 519 -18.05 -12.39 5.95
CA ALA A 519 -17.30 -11.38 6.70
C ALA A 519 -16.26 -12.04 7.62
N GLU A 520 -15.10 -11.39 7.78
CA GLU A 520 -14.02 -11.82 8.68
C GLU A 520 -13.71 -13.33 8.58
N SER A 521 -13.69 -13.87 7.36
CA SER A 521 -13.51 -15.30 7.12
C SER A 521 -12.43 -15.61 6.10
N GLU A 522 -11.93 -16.85 6.20
CA GLU A 522 -10.95 -17.40 5.29
C GLU A 522 -11.45 -18.71 4.72
N ARG A 523 -11.12 -19.01 3.49
CA ARG A 523 -11.39 -20.30 2.86
C ARG A 523 -10.32 -20.68 1.87
N THR A 524 -10.11 -21.98 1.72
CA THR A 524 -9.23 -22.53 0.69
C THR A 524 -10.03 -22.82 -0.59
N VAL A 525 -9.46 -22.44 -1.72
CA VAL A 525 -10.02 -22.67 -3.06
C VAL A 525 -8.97 -23.40 -3.89
N PRO A 526 -9.18 -24.69 -4.22
CA PRO A 526 -8.24 -25.43 -5.05
C PRO A 526 -8.33 -24.96 -6.49
N LEU A 527 -7.17 -24.60 -7.06
CA LEU A 527 -7.00 -24.23 -8.46
C LEU A 527 -5.95 -25.13 -9.09
N SER A 528 -6.23 -25.70 -10.26
CA SER A 528 -5.31 -26.64 -10.89
C SER A 528 -4.95 -26.29 -12.33
N HIS A 529 -3.74 -26.75 -12.73
CA HIS A 529 -3.23 -26.61 -14.08
C HIS A 529 -2.30 -27.78 -14.44
N THR A 530 -2.46 -28.34 -15.65
CA THR A 530 -1.63 -29.43 -16.17
C THR A 530 -0.43 -28.91 -16.96
N PHE A 531 0.78 -29.38 -16.64
CA PHE A 531 2.01 -28.96 -17.29
C PHE A 531 2.49 -29.98 -18.34
N GLU A 532 2.18 -29.70 -19.58
CA GLU A 532 2.48 -30.61 -20.73
C GLU A 532 3.94 -30.53 -21.21
N ARG A 533 4.67 -29.48 -20.86
CA ARG A 533 6.03 -29.23 -21.37
C ARG A 533 7.01 -29.03 -20.22
N ALA A 534 8.22 -29.59 -20.43
CA ALA A 534 9.33 -29.32 -19.50
C ALA A 534 9.76 -27.85 -19.60
N GLY A 535 10.06 -27.23 -18.46
CA GLY A 535 10.45 -25.83 -18.33
C GLY A 535 10.40 -25.38 -16.88
N GLU A 536 10.80 -24.16 -16.66
CA GLU A 536 10.63 -23.45 -15.38
C GLU A 536 9.51 -22.43 -15.58
N TYR A 537 8.55 -22.40 -14.66
CA TYR A 537 7.35 -21.58 -14.70
C TYR A 537 7.19 -20.80 -13.40
N THR A 538 6.69 -19.59 -13.50
CA THR A 538 6.23 -18.81 -12.35
C THR A 538 4.73 -18.99 -12.19
N VAL A 539 4.30 -19.62 -11.10
CA VAL A 539 2.88 -19.83 -10.78
C VAL A 539 2.48 -18.86 -9.68
N GLY A 540 1.37 -18.14 -9.87
CA GLY A 540 0.93 -17.10 -8.94
C GLY A 540 -0.54 -17.17 -8.59
N ALA A 541 -0.86 -16.70 -7.36
CA ALA A 541 -2.21 -16.42 -6.91
C ALA A 541 -2.20 -15.09 -6.10
N GLY A 542 -3.02 -14.11 -6.52
CA GLY A 542 -2.90 -12.74 -6.01
C GLY A 542 -1.56 -12.13 -6.42
N GLU A 543 -0.84 -11.57 -5.46
CA GLU A 543 0.49 -10.98 -5.67
C GLU A 543 1.64 -11.96 -5.42
N GLU A 544 1.36 -13.14 -4.85
CA GLU A 544 2.35 -14.12 -4.49
C GLU A 544 2.67 -15.08 -5.64
N THR A 545 3.92 -15.53 -5.72
CA THR A 545 4.38 -16.45 -6.75
C THR A 545 5.25 -17.55 -6.17
N VAL A 546 5.22 -18.72 -6.84
CA VAL A 546 6.09 -19.87 -6.56
C VAL A 546 6.72 -20.37 -7.85
N THR A 547 7.97 -20.83 -7.78
CA THR A 547 8.66 -21.43 -8.91
C THR A 547 8.24 -22.90 -9.05
N VAL A 548 7.81 -23.30 -10.26
CA VAL A 548 7.48 -24.66 -10.64
C VAL A 548 8.46 -25.15 -11.70
N VAL A 549 9.20 -26.20 -11.38
CA VAL A 549 10.14 -26.85 -12.31
C VAL A 549 9.51 -28.12 -12.85
N VAL A 550 9.29 -28.16 -14.15
CA VAL A 550 8.69 -29.31 -14.84
C VAL A 550 9.77 -30.02 -15.64
N GLU A 551 9.98 -31.30 -15.36
CA GLU A 551 10.98 -32.14 -16.02
C GLU A 551 10.30 -33.32 -16.73
N LYS A 552 10.99 -33.98 -17.65
CA LYS A 552 10.50 -35.26 -18.16
C LYS A 552 10.60 -36.29 -17.02
N PRO A 553 9.70 -37.32 -17.00
CA PRO A 553 9.83 -38.40 -16.04
C PRO A 553 11.24 -39.00 -16.07
N ALA A 554 11.79 -39.23 -14.92
CA ALA A 554 13.11 -39.83 -14.78
C ALA A 554 13.09 -41.29 -15.28
N GLN A 555 14.26 -41.83 -15.64
CA GLN A 555 14.38 -43.25 -15.92
C GLN A 555 14.68 -44.00 -14.61
N PRO A 556 13.94 -45.10 -14.33
CA PRO A 556 14.23 -45.95 -13.18
C PRO A 556 15.60 -46.63 -13.33
N THR A 557 16.37 -46.70 -12.24
CA THR A 557 17.70 -47.36 -12.23
C THR A 557 17.61 -48.68 -11.49
N VAL A 558 18.30 -49.71 -12.03
CA VAL A 558 18.43 -51.01 -11.34
C VAL A 558 19.71 -50.95 -10.48
N SER A 559 19.55 -51.08 -9.17
CA SER A 559 20.62 -51.02 -8.17
C SER A 559 21.17 -52.40 -7.76
N GLY A 560 20.45 -53.45 -8.07
CA GLY A 560 20.86 -54.83 -7.79
C GLY A 560 20.02 -55.85 -8.50
N VAL A 561 20.63 -57.02 -8.76
CA VAL A 561 19.98 -58.20 -9.35
C VAL A 561 20.27 -59.39 -8.44
N ALA A 562 19.24 -60.15 -8.15
CA ALA A 562 19.31 -61.42 -7.42
C ALA A 562 18.58 -62.53 -8.20
N VAL A 563 18.96 -63.74 -7.94
CA VAL A 563 18.29 -64.95 -8.50
C VAL A 563 17.85 -65.83 -7.34
N ASP A 564 16.74 -66.53 -7.48
CA ASP A 564 16.20 -67.45 -6.49
C ASP A 564 17.05 -68.71 -6.30
N SER A 565 17.85 -69.08 -7.34
CA SER A 565 18.78 -70.22 -7.29
C SER A 565 19.96 -70.02 -8.24
N GLU A 566 21.17 -70.20 -7.68
CA GLU A 566 22.41 -70.15 -8.49
C GLU A 566 22.66 -71.48 -9.25
N ARG A 567 21.85 -72.54 -9.01
CA ARG A 567 21.95 -73.83 -9.64
C ARG A 567 20.57 -74.35 -10.02
N VAL A 568 20.32 -74.48 -11.31
CA VAL A 568 19.01 -74.86 -11.89
C VAL A 568 19.23 -76.03 -12.89
N ARG A 569 18.24 -76.89 -13.07
CA ARG A 569 18.29 -77.97 -14.09
C ARG A 569 17.97 -77.42 -15.46
N ALA A 570 18.56 -77.96 -16.50
CA ALA A 570 18.22 -77.67 -17.88
C ALA A 570 16.76 -78.00 -18.12
N GLY A 571 16.00 -77.05 -18.68
CA GLY A 571 14.56 -77.11 -18.84
C GLY A 571 13.69 -76.48 -17.73
N ASP A 572 14.29 -76.18 -16.62
CA ASP A 572 13.62 -75.44 -15.52
C ASP A 572 13.82 -73.91 -15.70
N SER A 573 13.18 -73.12 -14.87
CA SER A 573 13.26 -71.64 -14.89
C SER A 573 13.92 -71.13 -13.59
N ALA A 574 14.58 -69.96 -13.67
CA ALA A 574 14.99 -69.18 -12.50
C ALA A 574 14.19 -67.91 -12.41
N VAL A 575 13.92 -67.46 -11.17
CA VAL A 575 13.31 -66.13 -10.94
C VAL A 575 14.44 -65.14 -10.72
N VAL A 576 14.46 -64.13 -11.60
CA VAL A 576 15.38 -62.97 -11.51
C VAL A 576 14.64 -61.83 -10.85
N THR A 577 15.14 -61.30 -9.72
CA THR A 577 14.59 -60.16 -8.99
C THR A 577 15.54 -58.98 -9.13
N ALA A 578 15.02 -57.87 -9.61
CA ALA A 578 15.73 -56.60 -9.75
C ALA A 578 15.24 -55.60 -8.71
N THR A 579 16.16 -55.03 -7.92
CA THR A 579 15.85 -53.87 -7.07
C THR A 579 15.96 -52.61 -7.95
N VAL A 580 14.82 -51.90 -8.10
CA VAL A 580 14.69 -50.73 -8.95
C VAL A 580 14.45 -49.52 -8.07
N ARG A 581 15.12 -48.43 -8.33
CA ARG A 581 15.00 -47.18 -7.56
C ARG A 581 14.86 -45.96 -8.44
N ASN A 582 14.31 -44.88 -7.86
CA ASN A 582 14.26 -43.55 -8.42
C ASN A 582 15.03 -42.59 -7.52
N ASP A 583 16.22 -42.16 -7.94
CA ASP A 583 17.04 -41.18 -7.23
C ASP A 583 16.78 -39.72 -7.66
N ALA A 584 15.88 -39.52 -8.61
CA ALA A 584 15.52 -38.19 -9.12
C ALA A 584 14.49 -37.50 -8.21
N ALA A 585 14.42 -36.17 -8.33
CA ALA A 585 13.46 -35.34 -7.62
C ALA A 585 12.05 -35.32 -8.26
N VAL A 586 11.89 -35.98 -9.43
CA VAL A 586 10.61 -36.16 -10.12
C VAL A 586 10.28 -37.65 -10.26
N PRO A 587 9.03 -38.04 -10.47
CA PRO A 587 8.67 -39.45 -10.70
C PRO A 587 9.46 -40.09 -11.82
N ALA A 588 9.84 -41.35 -11.65
CA ALA A 588 10.44 -42.18 -12.69
C ALA A 588 9.37 -43.05 -13.35
N ASN A 589 9.40 -43.11 -14.67
CA ASN A 589 8.54 -44.01 -15.46
C ASN A 589 9.35 -44.66 -16.57
N GLY A 590 9.30 -45.97 -16.63
CA GLY A 590 10.07 -46.71 -17.62
C GLY A 590 9.83 -48.20 -17.57
N SER A 591 10.73 -48.99 -18.21
CA SER A 591 10.68 -50.46 -18.16
C SER A 591 12.08 -51.02 -17.91
N VAL A 592 12.15 -52.07 -17.10
CA VAL A 592 13.34 -52.86 -16.85
C VAL A 592 13.33 -54.08 -17.76
N ALA A 593 14.39 -54.24 -18.58
CA ALA A 593 14.60 -55.41 -19.39
C ALA A 593 15.30 -56.49 -18.57
N PHE A 594 14.71 -57.68 -18.49
CA PHE A 594 15.34 -58.87 -17.94
C PHE A 594 16.05 -59.63 -19.05
N THR A 595 17.28 -59.96 -18.83
CA THR A 595 18.16 -60.51 -19.88
C THR A 595 18.72 -61.89 -19.50
N ARG A 596 18.97 -62.72 -20.53
CA ARG A 596 19.72 -63.97 -20.46
C ARG A 596 20.88 -63.87 -21.46
N ASP A 597 22.10 -63.97 -20.97
CA ASP A 597 23.34 -63.81 -21.77
C ASP A 597 23.35 -62.51 -22.61
N GLY A 598 22.72 -61.43 -22.08
CA GLY A 598 22.62 -60.12 -22.70
C GLY A 598 21.39 -59.96 -23.65
N GLU A 599 20.69 -61.03 -23.98
CA GLU A 599 19.46 -60.93 -24.77
C GLU A 599 18.22 -60.68 -23.90
N THR A 600 17.37 -59.72 -24.28
CA THR A 600 16.14 -59.41 -23.54
C THR A 600 15.14 -60.55 -23.62
N VAL A 601 14.78 -61.11 -22.49
CA VAL A 601 13.75 -62.18 -22.38
C VAL A 601 12.36 -61.54 -22.16
N THR A 602 12.27 -60.52 -21.30
CA THR A 602 11.02 -59.84 -21.04
C THR A 602 11.28 -58.42 -20.53
N ARG A 603 10.26 -57.55 -20.53
CA ARG A 603 10.29 -56.21 -19.96
C ARG A 603 9.17 -56.05 -18.92
N ARG A 604 9.46 -55.37 -17.83
CA ARG A 604 8.50 -55.01 -16.79
C ARG A 604 8.43 -53.49 -16.66
N GLY A 605 7.26 -52.91 -16.82
CA GLY A 605 7.00 -51.50 -16.59
C GLY A 605 7.05 -51.19 -15.10
N VAL A 606 7.54 -49.98 -14.77
CA VAL A 606 7.58 -49.51 -13.39
C VAL A 606 7.41 -48.00 -13.36
N THR A 607 6.63 -47.52 -12.38
CA THR A 607 6.50 -46.11 -12.03
C THR A 607 6.88 -45.98 -10.53
N LEU A 608 7.77 -45.06 -10.21
CA LEU A 608 8.27 -44.84 -8.87
C LEU A 608 8.18 -43.37 -8.51
N ALA A 609 7.66 -43.08 -7.34
CA ALA A 609 7.73 -41.74 -6.76
C ALA A 609 9.21 -41.33 -6.52
N PRO A 610 9.51 -40.03 -6.36
CA PRO A 610 10.85 -39.55 -6.00
C PRO A 610 11.38 -40.25 -4.74
N GLY A 611 12.63 -40.76 -4.80
CA GLY A 611 13.28 -41.48 -3.71
C GLY A 611 12.74 -42.88 -3.42
N ALA A 612 11.73 -43.37 -4.14
CA ALA A 612 11.15 -44.68 -3.93
C ALA A 612 11.95 -45.82 -4.58
N SER A 613 11.82 -47.02 -4.03
CA SER A 613 12.36 -48.23 -4.58
C SER A 613 11.35 -49.37 -4.54
N THR A 614 11.47 -50.33 -5.47
CA THR A 614 10.62 -51.52 -5.53
C THR A 614 11.41 -52.72 -6.10
N GLU A 615 10.89 -53.91 -5.90
CA GLU A 615 11.42 -55.12 -6.50
C GLU A 615 10.54 -55.56 -7.71
N LEU A 616 11.17 -55.83 -8.82
CA LEU A 616 10.53 -56.42 -9.99
C LEU A 616 11.10 -57.82 -10.21
N SER A 617 10.25 -58.79 -10.47
CA SER A 617 10.69 -60.15 -10.75
C SER A 617 10.24 -60.63 -12.10
N ALA A 618 11.04 -61.47 -12.72
CA ALA A 618 10.73 -62.17 -13.98
C ALA A 618 11.25 -63.59 -13.93
N THR A 619 10.44 -64.51 -14.44
CA THR A 619 10.82 -65.91 -14.62
C THR A 619 11.53 -66.05 -15.97
N VAL A 620 12.73 -66.64 -15.96
CA VAL A 620 13.56 -66.85 -17.13
C VAL A 620 13.80 -68.34 -17.32
N GLU A 621 13.43 -68.89 -18.45
CA GLU A 621 13.63 -70.30 -18.81
C GLU A 621 15.09 -70.57 -19.17
N LEU A 622 15.63 -71.71 -18.70
CA LEU A 622 17.04 -72.12 -18.85
C LEU A 622 17.12 -73.44 -19.60
N PRO A 623 16.96 -73.42 -20.93
CA PRO A 623 16.77 -74.66 -21.70
C PRO A 623 18.01 -75.56 -21.88
N THR A 624 19.22 -74.98 -21.77
CA THR A 624 20.48 -75.68 -22.07
C THR A 624 21.42 -75.68 -20.89
N ALA A 625 22.15 -76.77 -20.62
CA ALA A 625 23.14 -76.89 -19.59
C ALA A 625 24.39 -76.03 -19.93
N GLY A 626 24.95 -75.38 -18.90
CA GLY A 626 26.09 -74.44 -18.99
C GLY A 626 26.05 -73.35 -17.94
N THR A 627 26.90 -72.35 -18.04
CA THR A 627 26.83 -71.15 -17.20
C THR A 627 26.07 -70.07 -18.01
N VAL A 628 24.95 -69.60 -17.47
CA VAL A 628 24.10 -68.57 -18.04
C VAL A 628 24.17 -67.31 -17.17
N ARG A 629 24.26 -66.14 -17.79
CA ARG A 629 24.22 -64.82 -17.09
C ARG A 629 22.81 -64.25 -17.13
N LEU A 630 22.20 -64.12 -15.97
CA LEU A 630 20.88 -63.50 -15.80
C LEU A 630 21.03 -62.06 -15.29
N GLY A 631 20.44 -61.12 -16.01
CA GLY A 631 20.59 -59.72 -15.69
C GLY A 631 19.24 -58.97 -15.74
N ALA A 632 19.25 -57.72 -15.21
CA ALA A 632 18.16 -56.79 -15.34
C ALA A 632 18.72 -55.36 -15.48
N GLY A 633 18.18 -54.62 -16.48
CA GLY A 633 18.64 -53.26 -16.75
C GLY A 633 20.13 -53.16 -17.04
N ALA A 634 20.83 -52.21 -16.41
CA ALA A 634 22.26 -51.99 -16.54
C ALA A 634 23.09 -52.56 -15.35
N ALA A 635 22.44 -53.23 -14.41
CA ALA A 635 23.13 -53.82 -13.27
C ALA A 635 23.94 -55.07 -13.65
N ASP A 636 24.98 -55.39 -12.87
CA ASP A 636 25.82 -56.58 -13.12
C ASP A 636 24.97 -57.85 -13.09
N PRO A 637 25.11 -58.70 -14.14
CA PRO A 637 24.34 -59.94 -14.24
C PRO A 637 24.86 -61.00 -13.27
N VAL A 638 23.97 -61.83 -12.75
CA VAL A 638 24.29 -62.97 -11.89
C VAL A 638 24.51 -64.22 -12.72
N ALA A 639 25.61 -64.95 -12.42
CA ALA A 639 25.89 -66.21 -13.10
C ALA A 639 25.12 -67.37 -12.44
N VAL A 640 24.40 -68.13 -13.25
CA VAL A 640 23.63 -69.32 -12.84
C VAL A 640 24.18 -70.54 -13.53
N THR A 641 24.47 -71.59 -12.75
CA THR A 641 24.92 -72.89 -13.31
C THR A 641 23.73 -73.75 -13.63
N VAL A 642 23.56 -74.03 -14.93
CA VAL A 642 22.48 -74.92 -15.42
C VAL A 642 23.07 -76.34 -15.57
N VAL A 643 22.57 -77.26 -14.79
CA VAL A 643 23.05 -78.66 -14.82
C VAL A 643 22.21 -79.54 -15.76
N ALA A 644 22.87 -80.45 -16.46
CA ALA A 644 22.17 -81.36 -17.31
C ALA A 644 21.17 -82.25 -16.53
N PRO A 645 20.01 -82.57 -17.10
CA PRO A 645 19.09 -83.52 -16.46
C PRO A 645 19.80 -84.86 -16.21
N THR A 646 19.84 -85.28 -14.92
CA THR A 646 20.36 -86.60 -14.57
C THR A 646 19.52 -87.65 -15.26
N GLY A 647 20.09 -88.38 -16.21
CA GLY A 647 19.43 -89.46 -16.89
C GLY A 647 18.84 -90.48 -15.89
N THR A 648 17.61 -90.77 -16.02
CA THR A 648 16.91 -91.85 -15.29
C THR A 648 17.56 -93.18 -15.66
N PRO A 649 18.04 -93.99 -14.67
CA PRO A 649 18.44 -95.35 -14.97
C PRO A 649 17.22 -96.15 -15.41
N THR A 650 17.30 -96.86 -16.57
CA THR A 650 16.31 -97.76 -17.12
C THR A 650 16.03 -98.85 -16.08
N PRO A 651 14.80 -99.05 -15.61
CA PRO A 651 14.47 -100.24 -14.82
C PRO A 651 14.27 -101.46 -15.70
N GLY A 652 15.03 -102.53 -15.38
CA GLY A 652 14.75 -103.84 -15.88
C GLY A 652 13.37 -104.32 -15.47
N SER A 653 12.67 -104.92 -16.45
CA SER A 653 11.37 -105.49 -16.28
C SER A 653 11.29 -106.57 -15.21
N SER A 654 10.42 -106.48 -14.27
CA SER A 654 9.80 -107.60 -13.59
C SER A 654 8.35 -107.27 -13.25
N GLY A 655 7.43 -108.12 -13.76
CA GLY A 655 6.01 -107.94 -13.64
C GLY A 655 5.42 -108.17 -12.26
N GLY A 656 4.31 -107.56 -11.98
CA GLY A 656 3.53 -107.77 -10.77
C GLY A 656 2.26 -106.90 -10.81
N SER A 657 1.18 -107.58 -11.03
CA SER A 657 -0.18 -107.08 -11.13
C SER A 657 -0.80 -106.62 -9.81
N GLY A 658 -1.70 -105.66 -9.92
CA GLY A 658 -2.84 -105.53 -8.97
C GLY A 658 -3.08 -104.12 -8.40
N PRO A 659 -4.31 -103.83 -8.04
CA PRO A 659 -4.99 -102.68 -8.63
C PRO A 659 -5.39 -101.58 -7.62
N GLY A 660 -5.76 -100.48 -8.13
CA GLY A 660 -6.89 -99.72 -7.64
C GLY A 660 -6.65 -98.49 -6.78
N PHE A 661 -7.38 -97.55 -7.24
CA PHE A 661 -8.06 -96.41 -6.58
C PHE A 661 -7.53 -94.98 -6.85
N THR A 662 -8.21 -94.39 -7.77
CA THR A 662 -9.05 -93.19 -7.86
C THR A 662 -8.74 -92.00 -6.96
N ALA A 663 -8.63 -90.87 -7.65
CA ALA A 663 -9.25 -89.59 -7.50
C ALA A 663 -8.94 -88.76 -6.25
N SER A 664 -8.56 -87.53 -6.38
CA SER A 664 -9.48 -86.37 -6.50
C SER A 664 -8.76 -85.06 -6.59
N LEU A 665 -9.26 -84.18 -7.39
CA LEU A 665 -9.07 -82.72 -7.45
C LEU A 665 -9.29 -82.07 -6.10
N ALA A 666 -8.55 -80.98 -5.84
CA ALA A 666 -9.09 -79.83 -5.17
C ALA A 666 -8.39 -78.54 -5.62
N VAL A 667 -9.11 -77.80 -6.38
CA VAL A 667 -8.99 -76.36 -6.59
C VAL A 667 -9.47 -75.69 -5.32
N LEU A 668 -8.74 -74.74 -4.78
CA LEU A 668 -9.36 -73.68 -3.96
C LEU A 668 -8.67 -72.33 -4.18
N ALA A 669 -9.37 -71.49 -4.89
CA ALA A 669 -9.27 -70.06 -4.83
C ALA A 669 -9.91 -69.58 -3.52
N VAL A 670 -9.32 -68.60 -2.85
CA VAL A 670 -10.04 -67.77 -1.88
C VAL A 670 -9.72 -66.31 -2.15
N LEU A 671 -10.70 -65.68 -2.74
CA LEU A 671 -11.05 -64.28 -2.66
C LEU A 671 -11.69 -64.05 -1.29
N THR A 672 -11.46 -62.90 -0.66
CA THR A 672 -12.42 -62.07 0.09
C THR A 672 -11.64 -60.93 0.69
N ALA A 673 -11.79 -59.71 0.36
CA ALA A 673 -12.95 -58.81 0.32
C ALA A 673 -13.45 -58.43 1.73
N LEU A 674 -13.57 -57.13 1.79
CA LEU A 674 -14.61 -56.34 2.45
C LEU A 674 -14.33 -55.76 3.83
N LEU A 675 -14.32 -54.47 3.79
CA LEU A 675 -15.41 -53.54 4.14
C LEU A 675 -15.52 -53.12 5.60
N ALA A 676 -15.40 -51.87 5.72
CA ALA A 676 -16.32 -50.92 6.33
C ALA A 676 -16.20 -50.61 7.82
N ARG A 677 -16.09 -49.40 8.16
CA ARG A 677 -17.14 -48.49 8.65
C ARG A 677 -16.55 -47.25 9.29
N ARG A 678 -16.98 -46.15 8.74
CA ARG A 678 -17.85 -45.17 9.39
C ARG A 678 -17.55 -44.80 10.84
N ARG A 679 -17.06 -43.66 11.13
CA ARG A 679 -17.85 -42.52 11.64
C ARG A 679 -17.12 -41.24 11.49
#